data_4ad4167a3abffb1fcf2cd74f3ffee541
#
_entry.id   4ad4167a3abffb1fcf2cd74f3ffee541
#
_cell.length_a   1.000
_cell.length_b   1.000
_cell.length_c   1.000
_cell.angle_alpha   90.00
_cell.angle_beta   90.00
_cell.angle_gamma   90.00
#
_symmetry.space_group_name_H-M   'P 1'
#
loop_
_entity.id
_entity.type
_entity.pdbx_description
1 polymer ?
#
loop_
_entity_poly.entity_id
_entity_poly.type
_entity_poly.pdbx_seq_one_letter_code
_entity_poly.pdbx_strand_id
1 'polypeptide(L)'
;MAPSFILKMAWRDSRTSRMRLLLFSLSITVGVAALVAIGSFRQSLSQSIDDQARTLVGADLIIESTRPFTTTEEGFLGSIGGAQAREVRLSTMAVFLGRGTRLVHLRALSGDFPFYGKMETEPAEAVQDLRQGGRAVADETLLLQFGAAAGGNVSLGGRDFEIAGALRKVPGDASASASFAPRVYIALQDLPLDLLRPGSVAHYRAYVKFREGTDVAQKIAALTPQIRRLGLEFETVDKRKKDLGASVENLYRFLNLVGFISLLLGAVGIASAIQAHLQQKVRTGAILRCLGTSTSGIAFIYFIQASAISLAGALFGGLVGIGLQRIFPSILRTFLPLTIRNVIAWWPILTGVLIGCGICLLFAVPPLLRFRRVSPLLMLRSADARVETQSFARDPLLFAAYALIAASITAFAIYRSETWLQGLVFAVALGVAVAIFAGVARLLIVSLRRWFPLSWSFALRQGLANLYRPNNRTLLLIVSLGLGTFLLLTIHLTRGVVMTQFRSIGRNNQPNIFLFDIQSDQKDAVAALVGSLGFPVVQKAPIVTMRLSEIKGRKSSDILADPQRKIPEWELEREYRSTYREQIVETEKVTAGKWIGRVDYHSGDVVPISLDREIAKDLGVNVGDELVFDVQGIPIRTRIASLRSVDWKRFQTNFFVVFPAGVLEAAPTFHVLVSRAKTPADSARLQNAIVSKFPNVSALDLAAVIQTVDSILSKVALVIRVMSLFTVAAGLIVVASAIWSGRYQRVEESVLLRTLGASRRQIWQILGAEYFLLGFLASLTGTGLAVAASWALATFVFKLSYAPTLLPLLIATASATTLTVLIGLLTSRGVSSQPPLEVLRAEVG
;
A
#
# COMPACT_ATOMS: atom_id res chain seq x y z
N MET A 1 22.05 -38.58 -30.67
CA MET A 1 21.08 -37.98 -31.60
C MET A 1 21.55 -36.60 -32.01
N ALA A 2 21.39 -36.26 -33.29
CA ALA A 2 21.75 -34.92 -33.76
C ALA A 2 20.83 -33.84 -33.11
N PRO A 3 21.35 -32.70 -32.62
CA PRO A 3 20.58 -31.63 -32.02
C PRO A 3 19.43 -31.12 -32.94
N SER A 4 19.63 -31.20 -34.26
CA SER A 4 18.66 -30.83 -35.27
C SER A 4 17.41 -31.72 -35.28
N PHE A 5 17.51 -32.99 -34.93
CA PHE A 5 16.39 -33.92 -34.81
C PHE A 5 15.53 -33.57 -33.62
N ILE A 6 16.12 -33.25 -32.48
CA ILE A 6 15.41 -32.89 -31.24
C ILE A 6 14.59 -31.63 -31.47
N LEU A 7 15.16 -30.58 -32.07
CA LEU A 7 14.48 -29.33 -32.39
C LEU A 7 13.32 -29.51 -33.38
N LYS A 8 13.58 -30.29 -34.48
CA LYS A 8 12.52 -30.60 -35.47
C LYS A 8 11.36 -31.37 -34.84
N MET A 9 11.70 -32.36 -33.98
CA MET A 9 10.67 -33.15 -33.30
C MET A 9 9.88 -32.34 -32.27
N ALA A 10 10.55 -31.49 -31.49
CA ALA A 10 9.89 -30.56 -30.57
C ALA A 10 8.89 -29.62 -31.28
N TRP A 11 9.29 -29.08 -32.42
CA TRP A 11 8.44 -28.23 -33.24
C TRP A 11 7.26 -29.00 -33.88
N ARG A 12 7.51 -30.15 -34.45
CA ARG A 12 6.48 -30.97 -35.12
C ARG A 12 5.43 -31.46 -34.13
N ASP A 13 5.86 -31.91 -32.96
CA ASP A 13 4.97 -32.40 -31.91
C ASP A 13 4.13 -31.27 -31.26
N SER A 14 4.67 -30.04 -31.18
CA SER A 14 3.95 -28.88 -30.65
C SER A 14 2.74 -28.48 -31.49
N ARG A 15 2.74 -28.73 -32.81
CA ARG A 15 1.68 -28.38 -33.72
C ARG A 15 0.34 -29.00 -33.36
N THR A 16 0.32 -30.21 -32.82
CA THR A 16 -0.90 -30.93 -32.43
C THR A 16 -1.51 -30.40 -31.11
N SER A 17 -0.76 -29.58 -30.37
CA SER A 17 -1.12 -29.12 -29.00
C SER A 17 -1.18 -27.60 -28.87
N ARG A 18 -1.19 -26.81 -29.96
CA ARG A 18 -1.01 -25.34 -29.96
C ARG A 18 -1.97 -24.60 -29.02
N MET A 19 -3.27 -24.89 -29.08
CA MET A 19 -4.28 -24.20 -28.28
C MET A 19 -4.05 -24.37 -26.77
N ARG A 20 -3.55 -25.52 -26.35
CA ARG A 20 -3.22 -25.80 -24.93
C ARG A 20 -1.95 -25.07 -24.50
N LEU A 21 -0.93 -25.11 -25.36
CA LEU A 21 0.34 -24.43 -25.13
C LEU A 21 0.13 -22.91 -25.03
N LEU A 22 -0.83 -22.36 -25.79
CA LEU A 22 -1.23 -20.95 -25.67
C LEU A 22 -1.91 -20.63 -24.33
N LEU A 23 -2.81 -21.49 -23.83
CA LEU A 23 -3.40 -21.29 -22.51
C LEU A 23 -2.34 -21.32 -21.40
N PHE A 24 -1.32 -22.15 -21.54
CA PHE A 24 -0.20 -22.21 -20.60
C PHE A 24 0.66 -20.95 -20.67
N SER A 25 0.96 -20.48 -21.87
CA SER A 25 1.65 -19.21 -22.11
C SER A 25 0.89 -18.02 -21.47
N LEU A 26 -0.44 -18.03 -21.53
CA LEU A 26 -1.26 -16.95 -20.96
C LEU A 26 -1.13 -16.84 -19.43
N SER A 27 -0.98 -17.96 -18.72
CA SER A 27 -0.74 -17.95 -17.28
C SER A 27 0.58 -17.26 -16.92
N ILE A 28 1.64 -17.52 -17.71
CA ILE A 28 2.95 -16.86 -17.57
C ILE A 28 2.84 -15.38 -17.89
N THR A 29 2.17 -15.06 -18.99
CA THR A 29 1.95 -13.70 -19.47
C THR A 29 1.39 -12.80 -18.38
N VAL A 30 0.35 -13.26 -17.70
CA VAL A 30 -0.29 -12.48 -16.63
C VAL A 30 0.63 -12.31 -15.41
N GLY A 31 1.34 -13.36 -14.99
CA GLY A 31 2.29 -13.29 -13.87
C GLY A 31 3.46 -12.34 -14.14
N VAL A 32 4.07 -12.47 -15.32
CA VAL A 32 5.20 -11.61 -15.74
C VAL A 32 4.74 -10.16 -15.98
N ALA A 33 3.56 -9.95 -16.59
CA ALA A 33 3.01 -8.62 -16.82
C ALA A 33 2.83 -7.85 -15.49
N ALA A 34 2.31 -8.51 -14.45
CA ALA A 34 2.19 -7.92 -13.13
C ALA A 34 3.55 -7.53 -12.55
N LEU A 35 4.55 -8.43 -12.62
CA LEU A 35 5.90 -8.19 -12.14
C LEU A 35 6.59 -7.02 -12.83
N VAL A 36 6.52 -6.99 -14.16
CA VAL A 36 7.13 -5.94 -15.00
C VAL A 36 6.45 -4.61 -14.75
N ALA A 37 5.12 -4.57 -14.73
CA ALA A 37 4.36 -3.34 -14.50
C ALA A 37 4.70 -2.70 -13.14
N ILE A 38 4.76 -3.51 -12.07
CA ILE A 38 5.07 -3.04 -10.72
C ILE A 38 6.53 -2.59 -10.62
N GLY A 39 7.46 -3.39 -11.15
CA GLY A 39 8.89 -3.07 -11.12
C GLY A 39 9.21 -1.80 -11.91
N SER A 40 8.62 -1.64 -13.09
CA SER A 40 8.79 -0.46 -13.95
C SER A 40 8.17 0.79 -13.33
N PHE A 41 7.00 0.66 -12.70
CA PHE A 41 6.37 1.77 -11.99
C PHE A 41 7.25 2.25 -10.82
N ARG A 42 7.77 1.31 -10.00
CA ARG A 42 8.69 1.64 -8.90
C ARG A 42 9.92 2.40 -9.40
N GLN A 43 10.56 1.90 -10.46
CA GLN A 43 11.75 2.55 -11.03
C GLN A 43 11.44 3.93 -11.57
N SER A 44 10.36 4.09 -12.34
CA SER A 44 9.96 5.39 -12.89
C SER A 44 9.65 6.42 -11.80
N LEU A 45 9.02 5.99 -10.72
CA LEU A 45 8.72 6.89 -9.61
C LEU A 45 9.97 7.24 -8.80
N SER A 46 10.84 6.28 -8.50
CA SER A 46 12.12 6.55 -7.83
C SER A 46 12.99 7.50 -8.64
N GLN A 47 13.12 7.27 -9.95
CA GLN A 47 13.87 8.17 -10.83
C GLN A 47 13.25 9.58 -10.86
N SER A 48 11.93 9.69 -10.91
CA SER A 48 11.25 10.99 -10.90
C SER A 48 11.46 11.74 -9.58
N ILE A 49 11.51 11.03 -8.45
CA ILE A 49 11.87 11.62 -7.15
C ILE A 49 13.32 12.09 -7.17
N ASP A 50 14.24 11.28 -7.67
CA ASP A 50 15.66 11.61 -7.73
C ASP A 50 15.94 12.81 -8.63
N ASP A 51 15.37 12.85 -9.84
CA ASP A 51 15.55 13.91 -10.84
C ASP A 51 14.98 15.24 -10.35
N GLN A 52 13.86 15.20 -9.62
CA GLN A 52 13.14 16.41 -9.22
C GLN A 52 13.40 16.82 -7.76
N ALA A 53 14.16 16.03 -7.00
CA ALA A 53 14.33 16.27 -5.56
C ALA A 53 14.89 17.66 -5.24
N ARG A 54 15.88 18.15 -6.00
CA ARG A 54 16.41 19.51 -5.84
C ARG A 54 15.36 20.57 -6.15
N THR A 55 14.60 20.37 -7.22
CA THR A 55 13.50 21.26 -7.57
C THR A 55 12.40 21.24 -6.51
N LEU A 56 12.14 20.07 -5.90
CA LEU A 56 11.12 19.94 -4.85
C LEU A 56 11.48 20.67 -3.55
N VAL A 57 12.75 20.79 -3.24
CA VAL A 57 13.23 21.56 -2.07
C VAL A 57 13.40 23.04 -2.42
N GLY A 58 13.74 23.35 -3.68
CA GLY A 58 14.00 24.70 -4.19
C GLY A 58 15.34 25.27 -3.71
N ALA A 59 16.08 24.53 -2.86
CA ALA A 59 17.38 24.91 -2.29
C ALA A 59 18.21 23.64 -2.00
N ASP A 60 19.49 23.75 -1.64
CA ASP A 60 20.32 22.63 -1.20
C ASP A 60 20.09 22.31 0.29
N LEU A 61 19.84 23.35 1.11
CA LEU A 61 19.59 23.28 2.54
C LEU A 61 18.54 24.32 2.92
N ILE A 62 17.58 23.93 3.75
CA ILE A 62 16.62 24.81 4.40
C ILE A 62 16.88 24.72 5.90
N ILE A 63 16.99 25.87 6.57
CA ILE A 63 17.06 25.96 8.03
C ILE A 63 15.77 26.61 8.49
N GLU A 64 15.12 26.02 9.48
CA GLU A 64 13.80 26.44 9.95
C GLU A 64 13.80 26.71 11.46
N SER A 65 13.07 27.74 11.87
CA SER A 65 12.83 28.12 13.25
C SER A 65 11.37 28.50 13.45
N THR A 66 10.82 28.21 14.63
CA THR A 66 9.46 28.66 15.04
C THR A 66 9.47 30.04 15.69
N ARG A 67 10.63 30.68 15.82
CA ARG A 67 10.84 32.04 16.30
C ARG A 67 11.77 32.82 15.38
N PRO A 68 11.78 34.14 15.42
CA PRO A 68 12.76 34.93 14.67
C PRO A 68 14.19 34.47 14.98
N PHE A 69 15.04 34.42 13.97
CA PHE A 69 16.45 34.09 14.16
C PHE A 69 17.11 35.11 15.08
N THR A 70 17.86 34.65 16.06
CA THR A 70 18.68 35.52 16.94
C THR A 70 19.89 36.06 16.20
N THR A 71 20.53 37.09 16.76
CA THR A 71 21.76 37.67 16.20
C THR A 71 22.89 36.63 16.00
N THR A 72 22.98 35.68 16.95
CA THR A 72 23.97 34.59 16.87
C THR A 72 23.62 33.60 15.73
N GLU A 73 22.35 33.30 15.54
CA GLU A 73 21.86 32.44 14.46
C GLU A 73 22.00 33.10 13.10
N GLU A 74 21.70 34.39 12.98
CA GLU A 74 21.94 35.16 11.75
C GLU A 74 23.43 35.22 11.42
N GLY A 75 24.32 35.40 12.40
CA GLY A 75 25.76 35.32 12.20
C GLY A 75 26.18 33.92 11.69
N PHE A 76 25.61 32.86 12.24
CA PHE A 76 25.83 31.50 11.76
C PHE A 76 25.34 31.32 10.31
N LEU A 77 24.11 31.76 10.01
CA LEU A 77 23.55 31.68 8.65
C LEU A 77 24.42 32.42 7.64
N GLY A 78 24.94 33.62 8.00
CA GLY A 78 25.89 34.37 7.19
C GLY A 78 27.20 33.61 6.93
N SER A 79 27.67 32.83 7.90
CA SER A 79 28.92 32.05 7.80
C SER A 79 28.83 30.83 6.89
N ILE A 80 27.62 30.31 6.61
CA ILE A 80 27.39 29.14 5.74
C ILE A 80 27.89 29.42 4.30
N GLY A 81 27.73 30.67 3.85
CA GLY A 81 28.07 31.09 2.50
C GLY A 81 27.07 30.63 1.44
N GLY A 82 27.31 31.03 0.18
CA GLY A 82 26.40 30.76 -0.93
C GLY A 82 25.29 31.79 -1.09
N ALA A 83 24.34 31.56 -2.01
CA ALA A 83 23.19 32.43 -2.17
C ALA A 83 22.14 32.07 -1.13
N GLN A 84 21.53 33.07 -0.50
CA GLN A 84 20.56 32.90 0.55
C GLN A 84 19.27 33.66 0.25
N ALA A 85 18.15 33.08 0.69
CA ALA A 85 16.84 33.72 0.68
C ALA A 85 16.17 33.49 2.04
N ARG A 86 15.28 34.37 2.43
CA ARG A 86 14.52 34.28 3.68
C ARG A 86 13.04 34.16 3.38
N GLU A 87 12.34 33.38 4.20
CA GLU A 87 10.88 33.25 4.18
C GLU A 87 10.31 33.32 5.58
N VAL A 88 9.24 34.05 5.74
CA VAL A 88 8.34 33.91 6.90
C VAL A 88 7.04 33.33 6.40
N ARG A 89 6.66 32.21 7.00
CA ARG A 89 5.44 31.47 6.66
C ARG A 89 4.49 31.47 7.84
N LEU A 90 3.25 31.83 7.60
CA LEU A 90 2.17 31.77 8.59
C LEU A 90 0.83 31.49 7.91
N SER A 91 -0.16 31.10 8.68
CA SER A 91 -1.54 30.96 8.18
C SER A 91 -2.34 32.20 8.62
N THR A 92 -3.05 32.83 7.69
CA THR A 92 -3.90 34.00 7.95
C THR A 92 -5.13 33.95 7.07
N MET A 93 -6.09 34.83 7.37
CA MET A 93 -7.27 34.99 6.53
C MET A 93 -7.04 36.04 5.44
N ALA A 94 -7.20 35.62 4.18
CA ALA A 94 -7.28 36.54 3.05
C ALA A 94 -8.72 37.02 2.88
N VAL A 95 -8.90 38.33 2.83
CA VAL A 95 -10.22 38.97 2.67
C VAL A 95 -10.30 39.57 1.27
N PHE A 96 -11.26 39.10 0.49
CA PHE A 96 -11.59 39.68 -0.81
C PHE A 96 -12.82 40.55 -0.62
N LEU A 97 -12.64 41.89 -0.64
CA LEU A 97 -13.70 42.88 -0.34
C LEU A 97 -14.99 42.62 -1.15
N GLY A 98 -16.13 42.42 -0.41
CA GLY A 98 -17.39 42.09 -1.04
C GLY A 98 -17.55 40.68 -1.63
N ARG A 99 -16.54 39.84 -1.57
CA ARG A 99 -16.54 38.49 -2.20
C ARG A 99 -16.31 37.35 -1.21
N GLY A 100 -15.75 37.61 -0.03
CA GLY A 100 -15.58 36.62 1.02
C GLY A 100 -14.16 36.49 1.58
N THR A 101 -14.00 35.56 2.49
CA THR A 101 -12.74 35.31 3.19
C THR A 101 -12.33 33.84 3.11
N ARG A 102 -11.02 33.59 3.14
CA ARG A 102 -10.47 32.23 3.19
C ARG A 102 -9.15 32.17 3.93
N LEU A 103 -8.94 31.07 4.68
CA LEU A 103 -7.64 30.76 5.26
C LEU A 103 -6.63 30.48 4.13
N VAL A 104 -5.51 31.19 4.18
CA VAL A 104 -4.41 31.05 3.23
C VAL A 104 -3.10 30.83 3.96
N HIS A 105 -2.17 30.17 3.28
CA HIS A 105 -0.77 30.14 3.69
C HIS A 105 -0.05 31.38 3.12
N LEU A 106 0.14 32.38 3.98
CA LEU A 106 0.92 33.55 3.65
C LEU A 106 2.41 33.20 3.68
N ARG A 107 3.12 33.53 2.60
CA ARG A 107 4.54 33.30 2.43
C ARG A 107 5.22 34.61 2.05
N ALA A 108 5.89 35.22 3.01
CA ALA A 108 6.61 36.46 2.82
C ALA A 108 8.07 36.12 2.47
N LEU A 109 8.51 36.48 1.25
CA LEU A 109 9.80 36.07 0.68
C LEU A 109 10.75 37.25 0.51
N SER A 110 12.06 36.99 0.70
CA SER A 110 13.13 37.85 0.25
C SER A 110 14.22 37.06 -0.48
N GLY A 111 14.93 37.69 -1.38
CA GLY A 111 15.98 37.05 -2.21
C GLY A 111 15.43 36.29 -3.41
N ASP A 112 16.27 35.45 -4.02
CA ASP A 112 16.01 34.82 -5.32
C ASP A 112 15.42 33.39 -5.22
N PHE A 113 14.64 33.13 -4.19
CA PHE A 113 13.92 31.83 -4.10
C PHE A 113 12.83 31.74 -5.19
N PRO A 114 12.67 30.53 -5.84
CA PRO A 114 13.42 29.28 -5.67
C PRO A 114 14.72 29.27 -6.46
N PHE A 115 15.80 28.70 -5.87
CA PHE A 115 17.09 28.56 -6.54
C PHE A 115 17.10 27.46 -7.59
N TYR A 116 16.18 26.47 -7.47
CA TYR A 116 15.99 25.38 -8.41
C TYR A 116 14.52 25.33 -8.84
N GLY A 117 14.30 25.31 -10.17
CA GLY A 117 12.99 25.46 -10.75
C GLY A 117 12.55 26.90 -10.92
N LYS A 118 11.29 27.12 -11.25
CA LYS A 118 10.70 28.47 -11.45
C LYS A 118 9.30 28.50 -10.84
N MET A 119 8.89 29.62 -10.31
CA MET A 119 7.48 29.90 -10.02
C MET A 119 6.79 30.22 -11.35
N GLU A 120 5.75 29.48 -11.65
CA GLU A 120 4.92 29.70 -12.85
C GLU A 120 3.73 30.57 -12.46
N THR A 121 3.70 31.80 -13.00
CA THR A 121 2.63 32.79 -12.73
C THR A 121 2.00 33.26 -14.02
N GLU A 122 0.80 33.81 -13.94
CA GLU A 122 0.11 34.47 -15.03
C GLU A 122 -0.38 35.85 -14.55
N PRO A 123 0.18 36.97 -15.11
CA PRO A 123 1.28 37.03 -16.09
C PRO A 123 2.65 36.58 -15.54
N ALA A 124 3.61 36.27 -16.43
CA ALA A 124 4.92 35.72 -16.04
C ALA A 124 5.79 36.73 -15.25
N GLU A 125 5.55 37.99 -15.45
CA GLU A 125 6.25 39.11 -14.77
C GLU A 125 5.82 39.27 -13.31
N ALA A 126 4.69 38.66 -12.87
CA ALA A 126 4.14 38.82 -11.52
C ALA A 126 5.14 38.47 -10.41
N VAL A 127 6.10 37.55 -10.68
CA VAL A 127 7.18 37.21 -9.73
C VAL A 127 8.15 38.36 -9.51
N GLN A 128 8.44 39.14 -10.56
CA GLN A 128 9.31 40.31 -10.47
C GLN A 128 8.59 41.44 -9.73
N ASP A 129 7.31 41.62 -10.02
CA ASP A 129 6.46 42.63 -9.37
C ASP A 129 6.30 42.33 -7.85
N LEU A 130 6.17 41.07 -7.49
CA LEU A 130 6.19 40.63 -6.10
C LEU A 130 7.44 41.11 -5.34
N ARG A 131 8.62 41.05 -5.98
CA ARG A 131 9.92 41.42 -5.37
C ARG A 131 10.08 42.91 -5.16
N GLN A 132 9.40 43.73 -5.96
CA GLN A 132 9.40 45.19 -5.81
C GLN A 132 8.61 45.67 -4.58
N GLY A 133 7.69 44.83 -4.06
CA GLY A 133 6.87 45.14 -2.89
C GLY A 133 5.51 45.74 -3.23
N GLY A 134 4.63 45.73 -2.21
CA GLY A 134 3.26 46.29 -2.31
C GLY A 134 2.27 45.41 -3.07
N ARG A 135 2.72 44.31 -3.64
CA ARG A 135 1.90 43.38 -4.45
C ARG A 135 1.91 41.98 -3.92
N ALA A 136 0.84 41.25 -4.24
CA ALA A 136 0.67 39.83 -3.86
C ALA A 136 0.49 38.94 -5.08
N VAL A 137 1.03 37.70 -5.02
CA VAL A 137 0.75 36.66 -5.99
C VAL A 137 -0.05 35.56 -5.26
N ALA A 138 -1.23 35.23 -5.77
CA ALA A 138 -2.14 34.29 -5.13
C ALA A 138 -2.42 33.08 -5.99
N ASP A 139 -2.65 31.92 -5.38
CA ASP A 139 -3.00 30.69 -6.10
C ASP A 139 -4.16 30.91 -7.07
N GLU A 140 -4.06 30.40 -8.29
CA GLU A 140 -5.08 30.48 -9.34
C GLU A 140 -6.43 29.97 -8.83
N THR A 141 -6.46 28.89 -8.04
CA THR A 141 -7.68 28.34 -7.46
C THR A 141 -8.36 29.28 -6.47
N LEU A 142 -7.57 30.07 -5.74
CA LEU A 142 -8.08 31.09 -4.82
C LEU A 142 -8.71 32.25 -5.60
N LEU A 143 -8.07 32.72 -6.63
CA LEU A 143 -8.57 33.79 -7.47
C LEU A 143 -9.85 33.39 -8.21
N LEU A 144 -9.89 32.19 -8.78
CA LEU A 144 -11.08 31.64 -9.43
C LEU A 144 -12.25 31.51 -8.46
N GLN A 145 -11.99 31.08 -7.22
CA GLN A 145 -13.04 30.89 -6.20
C GLN A 145 -13.76 32.21 -5.89
N PHE A 146 -13.04 33.32 -5.81
CA PHE A 146 -13.58 34.63 -5.49
C PHE A 146 -13.80 35.52 -6.70
N GLY A 147 -13.61 35.01 -7.93
CA GLY A 147 -13.71 35.80 -9.16
C GLY A 147 -12.76 37.00 -9.18
N ALA A 148 -11.61 36.91 -8.47
CA ALA A 148 -10.60 37.93 -8.45
C ALA A 148 -9.62 37.71 -9.62
N ALA A 149 -9.00 38.82 -10.09
CA ALA A 149 -8.03 38.78 -11.18
C ALA A 149 -6.83 39.70 -10.84
N ALA A 150 -5.77 39.63 -11.64
CA ALA A 150 -4.66 40.55 -11.56
C ALA A 150 -5.15 42.02 -11.65
N GLY A 151 -4.59 42.91 -10.84
CA GLY A 151 -5.03 44.28 -10.64
C GLY A 151 -6.14 44.44 -9.56
N GLY A 152 -6.73 43.34 -9.03
CA GLY A 152 -7.65 43.39 -7.91
C GLY A 152 -6.89 43.49 -6.57
N ASN A 153 -7.64 43.70 -5.46
CA ASN A 153 -7.08 43.81 -4.12
C ASN A 153 -7.41 42.61 -3.24
N VAL A 154 -6.46 42.21 -2.39
CA VAL A 154 -6.63 41.25 -1.30
C VAL A 154 -6.13 41.84 0.00
N SER A 155 -6.93 41.77 1.08
CA SER A 155 -6.52 42.23 2.40
C SER A 155 -5.93 41.10 3.22
N LEU A 156 -4.76 41.30 3.80
CA LEU A 156 -4.03 40.35 4.63
C LEU A 156 -3.59 41.01 5.92
N GLY A 157 -4.11 40.57 7.07
CA GLY A 157 -3.79 41.18 8.36
C GLY A 157 -4.15 42.65 8.44
N GLY A 158 -5.20 43.09 7.73
CA GLY A 158 -5.67 44.49 7.71
C GLY A 158 -4.93 45.40 6.74
N ARG A 159 -3.97 44.89 5.99
CA ARG A 159 -3.25 45.63 4.91
C ARG A 159 -3.69 45.14 3.55
N ASP A 160 -3.96 46.05 2.63
CA ASP A 160 -4.38 45.73 1.27
C ASP A 160 -3.16 45.59 0.33
N PHE A 161 -3.25 44.56 -0.51
CA PHE A 161 -2.25 44.23 -1.52
C PHE A 161 -2.91 44.14 -2.89
N GLU A 162 -2.28 44.77 -3.90
CA GLU A 162 -2.68 44.58 -5.29
C GLU A 162 -2.24 43.19 -5.77
N ILE A 163 -3.14 42.42 -6.39
CA ILE A 163 -2.84 41.10 -6.96
C ILE A 163 -2.04 41.29 -8.25
N ALA A 164 -0.74 40.98 -8.23
CA ALA A 164 0.13 41.02 -9.40
C ALA A 164 -0.21 39.92 -10.42
N GLY A 165 -0.65 38.73 -9.96
CA GLY A 165 -0.97 37.62 -10.84
C GLY A 165 -1.43 36.37 -10.13
N ALA A 166 -1.85 35.40 -10.93
CA ALA A 166 -2.24 34.07 -10.52
C ALA A 166 -1.02 33.14 -10.44
N LEU A 167 -0.87 32.43 -9.33
CA LEU A 167 0.16 31.40 -9.14
C LEU A 167 -0.37 30.06 -9.64
N ARG A 168 0.32 29.48 -10.63
CA ARG A 168 -0.02 28.16 -11.19
C ARG A 168 0.81 27.05 -10.57
N LYS A 169 2.11 27.28 -10.39
CA LYS A 169 3.01 26.24 -9.88
C LYS A 169 4.19 26.84 -9.11
N VAL A 170 4.52 26.18 -8.00
CA VAL A 170 5.73 26.47 -7.22
C VAL A 170 6.51 25.17 -7.06
N PRO A 171 7.85 25.22 -7.22
CA PRO A 171 8.67 24.07 -6.90
C PRO A 171 8.43 23.57 -5.48
N GLY A 172 8.30 22.27 -5.33
CA GLY A 172 8.15 21.60 -4.02
C GLY A 172 6.76 21.49 -3.44
N ASP A 173 5.80 22.22 -3.96
CA ASP A 173 4.44 22.15 -3.43
C ASP A 173 3.54 21.30 -4.32
N ALA A 174 2.85 20.34 -3.70
CA ALA A 174 1.84 19.54 -4.37
C ALA A 174 0.61 20.40 -4.67
N SER A 175 0.05 20.28 -5.87
CA SER A 175 -1.22 20.94 -6.24
C SER A 175 -2.36 20.60 -5.26
N ALA A 176 -2.29 19.43 -4.62
CA ALA A 176 -3.24 19.01 -3.59
C ALA A 176 -3.13 19.85 -2.30
N SER A 177 -1.93 20.31 -1.90
CA SER A 177 -1.78 21.14 -0.69
C SER A 177 -2.41 22.53 -0.85
N ALA A 178 -2.42 23.08 -2.05
CA ALA A 178 -3.10 24.33 -2.37
C ALA A 178 -4.63 24.25 -2.17
N SER A 179 -5.21 23.05 -2.23
CA SER A 179 -6.64 22.84 -1.96
C SER A 179 -6.99 22.96 -0.47
N PHE A 180 -6.03 22.73 0.41
CA PHE A 180 -6.22 22.84 1.87
C PHE A 180 -6.19 24.29 2.34
N ALA A 181 -5.10 25.00 2.04
CA ALA A 181 -4.96 26.42 2.27
C ALA A 181 -4.19 26.98 1.08
N PRO A 182 -4.85 27.71 0.17
CA PRO A 182 -4.23 28.33 -0.98
C PRO A 182 -3.11 29.26 -0.53
N ARG A 183 -2.08 29.40 -1.35
CA ARG A 183 -0.91 30.21 -1.01
C ARG A 183 -1.08 31.62 -1.51
N VAL A 184 -0.61 32.55 -0.69
CA VAL A 184 -0.43 33.95 -1.09
C VAL A 184 1.00 34.33 -0.78
N TYR A 185 1.70 34.84 -1.78
CA TYR A 185 3.07 35.31 -1.67
C TYR A 185 3.11 36.82 -1.63
N ILE A 186 3.91 37.38 -0.72
CA ILE A 186 4.21 38.82 -0.62
C ILE A 186 5.73 39.04 -0.44
N ALA A 187 6.23 40.22 -0.64
CA ALA A 187 7.61 40.54 -0.28
C ALA A 187 7.75 40.55 1.25
N LEU A 188 8.91 40.10 1.76
CA LEU A 188 9.15 40.02 3.21
C LEU A 188 9.10 41.42 3.88
N GLN A 189 9.53 42.46 3.19
CA GLN A 189 9.45 43.85 3.67
C GLN A 189 8.02 44.35 3.90
N ASP A 190 7.04 43.73 3.25
CA ASP A 190 5.63 44.14 3.32
C ASP A 190 4.82 43.33 4.33
N LEU A 191 5.46 42.38 5.04
CA LEU A 191 4.76 41.53 6.01
C LEU A 191 4.15 42.38 7.12
N PRO A 192 2.80 42.32 7.31
CA PRO A 192 2.15 43.07 8.38
C PRO A 192 2.59 42.55 9.77
N LEU A 193 3.18 43.42 10.57
CA LEU A 193 3.71 43.06 11.91
C LEU A 193 2.58 42.61 12.85
N ASP A 194 1.34 43.06 12.65
CA ASP A 194 0.18 42.65 13.40
C ASP A 194 -0.12 41.12 13.31
N LEU A 195 0.36 40.46 12.26
CA LEU A 195 0.27 39.00 12.09
C LEU A 195 1.32 38.25 12.91
N LEU A 196 2.33 38.93 13.46
CA LEU A 196 3.42 38.34 14.24
C LEU A 196 3.27 38.62 15.75
N ARG A 197 2.05 38.82 16.25
CA ARG A 197 1.80 39.06 17.69
C ARG A 197 2.14 37.81 18.53
N PRO A 198 2.41 37.97 19.82
CA PRO A 198 2.59 36.85 20.73
C PRO A 198 1.44 35.87 20.65
N GLY A 199 1.75 34.57 20.38
CA GLY A 199 0.75 33.52 20.14
C GLY A 199 0.52 33.18 18.67
N SER A 200 1.03 33.98 17.73
CA SER A 200 0.98 33.61 16.30
C SER A 200 2.00 32.51 15.98
N VAL A 201 1.55 31.48 15.25
CA VAL A 201 2.43 30.39 14.80
C VAL A 201 3.06 30.78 13.46
N ALA A 202 4.25 31.33 13.52
CA ALA A 202 5.03 31.69 12.34
C ALA A 202 6.29 30.79 12.24
N HIS A 203 6.64 30.42 11.02
CA HIS A 203 7.86 29.66 10.70
C HIS A 203 8.81 30.56 9.91
N TYR A 204 10.03 30.64 10.39
CA TYR A 204 11.11 31.43 9.79
C TYR A 204 12.05 30.45 9.06
N ARG A 205 12.28 30.66 7.76
CA ARG A 205 13.11 29.80 6.94
C ARG A 205 14.24 30.55 6.29
N ALA A 206 15.41 29.94 6.30
CA ALA A 206 16.56 30.37 5.52
C ALA A 206 16.87 29.31 4.46
N TYR A 207 16.79 29.69 3.20
CA TYR A 207 17.14 28.84 2.06
C TYR A 207 18.58 29.11 1.67
N VAL A 208 19.36 28.06 1.44
CA VAL A 208 20.76 28.13 1.07
C VAL A 208 21.01 27.34 -0.20
N LYS A 209 21.63 28.01 -1.21
CA LYS A 209 22.21 27.39 -2.38
C LYS A 209 23.71 27.47 -2.29
N PHE A 210 24.40 26.34 -2.21
CA PHE A 210 25.86 26.31 -2.18
C PHE A 210 26.46 26.69 -3.54
N ARG A 211 27.75 27.11 -3.53
CA ARG A 211 28.49 27.40 -4.75
C ARG A 211 28.68 26.14 -5.59
N GLU A 212 28.71 26.28 -6.89
CA GLU A 212 28.96 25.19 -7.81
C GLU A 212 30.32 24.54 -7.51
N GLY A 213 30.36 23.21 -7.54
CA GLY A 213 31.55 22.42 -7.18
C GLY A 213 31.69 22.08 -5.69
N THR A 214 30.79 22.57 -4.82
CA THR A 214 30.78 22.15 -3.40
C THR A 214 30.20 20.77 -3.24
N ASP A 215 30.86 19.88 -2.46
CA ASP A 215 30.26 18.65 -2.00
C ASP A 215 29.19 18.96 -0.95
N VAL A 216 27.93 18.99 -1.41
CA VAL A 216 26.77 19.37 -0.62
C VAL A 216 26.59 18.41 0.58
N ALA A 217 26.81 17.09 0.41
CA ALA A 217 26.64 16.10 1.46
C ALA A 217 27.69 16.30 2.59
N GLN A 218 28.95 16.49 2.24
CA GLN A 218 30.03 16.73 3.19
C GLN A 218 29.81 18.06 3.92
N LYS A 219 29.41 19.10 3.21
CA LYS A 219 29.15 20.43 3.79
C LYS A 219 28.00 20.38 4.81
N ILE A 220 26.89 19.71 4.47
CA ILE A 220 25.74 19.52 5.35
C ILE A 220 26.15 18.70 6.59
N ALA A 221 26.92 17.63 6.42
CA ALA A 221 27.41 16.83 7.54
C ALA A 221 28.25 17.67 8.53
N ALA A 222 29.08 18.58 8.03
CA ALA A 222 29.88 19.48 8.84
C ALA A 222 29.03 20.53 9.59
N LEU A 223 27.94 21.02 8.97
CA LEU A 223 27.05 22.04 9.56
C LEU A 223 26.04 21.44 10.56
N THR A 224 25.66 20.18 10.41
CA THR A 224 24.62 19.51 11.22
C THR A 224 24.86 19.64 12.74
N PRO A 225 26.06 19.43 13.30
CA PRO A 225 26.28 19.57 14.73
C PRO A 225 26.04 21.00 15.26
N GLN A 226 26.33 22.00 14.45
CA GLN A 226 26.13 23.42 14.82
C GLN A 226 24.65 23.79 14.75
N ILE A 227 23.94 23.36 13.69
CA ILE A 227 22.50 23.59 13.53
C ILE A 227 21.75 23.00 14.74
N ARG A 228 22.11 21.78 15.15
CA ARG A 228 21.50 21.12 16.31
C ARG A 228 21.82 21.82 17.63
N ARG A 229 23.04 22.31 17.83
CA ARG A 229 23.40 23.07 19.04
C ARG A 229 22.59 24.35 19.20
N LEU A 230 22.22 24.97 18.07
CA LEU A 230 21.38 26.17 18.05
C LEU A 230 19.88 25.84 18.20
N GLY A 231 19.48 24.57 18.26
CA GLY A 231 18.08 24.15 18.33
C GLY A 231 17.28 24.46 17.07
N LEU A 232 17.95 24.54 15.92
CA LEU A 232 17.32 24.82 14.63
C LEU A 232 17.00 23.51 13.91
N GLU A 233 15.85 23.48 13.25
CA GLU A 233 15.48 22.38 12.36
C GLU A 233 16.07 22.61 10.97
N PHE A 234 16.35 21.52 10.24
CA PHE A 234 16.82 21.62 8.87
C PHE A 234 16.22 20.55 7.96
N GLU A 235 16.03 20.92 6.71
CA GLU A 235 15.56 20.04 5.64
C GLU A 235 16.60 20.01 4.53
N THR A 236 16.90 18.81 4.03
CA THR A 236 17.83 18.58 2.92
C THR A 236 17.15 17.82 1.79
N VAL A 237 17.76 17.87 0.60
CA VAL A 237 17.29 17.11 -0.57
C VAL A 237 17.20 15.61 -0.24
N ASP A 238 18.18 15.06 0.49
CA ASP A 238 18.19 13.62 0.86
C ASP A 238 17.11 13.26 1.90
N LYS A 239 16.87 14.15 2.88
CA LYS A 239 15.79 13.97 3.85
C LYS A 239 14.43 13.96 3.13
N ARG A 240 14.22 14.92 2.23
CA ARG A 240 13.00 15.01 1.42
C ARG A 240 12.78 13.79 0.51
N LYS A 241 13.85 13.27 -0.11
CA LYS A 241 13.80 12.01 -0.87
C LYS A 241 13.34 10.85 -0.01
N LYS A 242 13.93 10.69 1.19
CA LYS A 242 13.57 9.62 2.13
C LYS A 242 12.11 9.72 2.58
N ASP A 243 11.64 10.93 2.90
CA ASP A 243 10.26 11.15 3.37
C ASP A 243 9.22 10.86 2.28
N LEU A 244 9.49 11.29 1.04
CA LEU A 244 8.66 10.97 -0.11
C LEU A 244 8.67 9.45 -0.41
N GLY A 245 9.84 8.82 -0.32
CA GLY A 245 9.99 7.37 -0.46
C GLY A 245 9.19 6.60 0.58
N ALA A 246 9.31 6.98 1.86
CA ALA A 246 8.59 6.36 2.96
C ALA A 246 7.06 6.45 2.81
N SER A 247 6.56 7.57 2.27
CA SER A 247 5.11 7.76 2.05
C SER A 247 4.51 6.79 1.04
N VAL A 248 5.29 6.34 0.05
CA VAL A 248 4.84 5.39 -0.98
C VAL A 248 5.26 3.95 -0.72
N GLU A 249 6.09 3.70 0.29
CA GLU A 249 6.66 2.38 0.59
C GLU A 249 5.58 1.33 0.91
N ASN A 250 4.56 1.68 1.69
CA ASN A 250 3.45 0.77 1.99
C ASN A 250 2.67 0.36 0.73
N LEU A 251 2.53 1.28 -0.24
CA LEU A 251 1.94 0.96 -1.53
C LEU A 251 2.83 -0.02 -2.30
N TYR A 252 4.14 0.18 -2.31
CA TYR A 252 5.08 -0.74 -2.96
C TYR A 252 5.08 -2.13 -2.33
N ARG A 253 5.03 -2.23 -1.00
CA ARG A 253 4.92 -3.52 -0.30
C ARG A 253 3.69 -4.30 -0.77
N PHE A 254 2.55 -3.63 -0.81
CA PHE A 254 1.31 -4.24 -1.29
C PHE A 254 1.41 -4.68 -2.75
N LEU A 255 1.89 -3.81 -3.64
CA LEU A 255 2.05 -4.11 -5.06
C LEU A 255 3.04 -5.27 -5.29
N ASN A 256 4.17 -5.31 -4.56
CA ASN A 256 5.13 -6.41 -4.62
C ASN A 256 4.50 -7.74 -4.21
N LEU A 257 3.69 -7.75 -3.15
CA LEU A 257 2.94 -8.94 -2.72
C LEU A 257 2.00 -9.43 -3.83
N VAL A 258 1.25 -8.53 -4.46
CA VAL A 258 0.36 -8.84 -5.58
C VAL A 258 1.12 -9.44 -6.76
N GLY A 259 2.24 -8.84 -7.15
CA GLY A 259 3.10 -9.33 -8.24
C GLY A 259 3.69 -10.72 -7.95
N PHE A 260 4.16 -10.93 -6.73
CA PHE A 260 4.69 -12.21 -6.28
C PHE A 260 3.63 -13.32 -6.30
N ILE A 261 2.45 -13.04 -5.77
CA ILE A 261 1.32 -13.99 -5.77
C ILE A 261 0.88 -14.30 -7.19
N SER A 262 0.80 -13.31 -8.08
CA SER A 262 0.46 -13.52 -9.49
C SER A 262 1.47 -14.42 -10.20
N LEU A 263 2.76 -14.27 -9.89
CA LEU A 263 3.83 -15.11 -10.43
C LEU A 263 3.74 -16.55 -9.91
N LEU A 264 3.51 -16.75 -8.62
CA LEU A 264 3.33 -18.08 -8.03
C LEU A 264 2.13 -18.81 -8.62
N LEU A 265 1.00 -18.12 -8.79
CA LEU A 265 -0.17 -18.67 -9.46
C LEU A 265 0.17 -19.08 -10.89
N GLY A 266 0.87 -18.23 -11.63
CA GLY A 266 1.39 -18.55 -12.97
C GLY A 266 2.24 -19.82 -12.97
N ALA A 267 3.17 -19.95 -12.04
CA ALA A 267 4.08 -21.11 -11.91
C ALA A 267 3.34 -22.43 -11.59
N VAL A 268 2.36 -22.38 -10.68
CA VAL A 268 1.50 -23.54 -10.37
C VAL A 268 0.66 -23.93 -11.58
N GLY A 269 0.13 -22.96 -12.32
CA GLY A 269 -0.59 -23.18 -13.57
C GLY A 269 0.26 -23.92 -14.61
N ILE A 270 1.51 -23.51 -14.76
CA ILE A 270 2.47 -24.15 -15.69
C ILE A 270 2.81 -25.58 -15.25
N ALA A 271 3.10 -25.79 -13.96
CA ALA A 271 3.40 -27.13 -13.46
C ALA A 271 2.25 -28.11 -13.76
N SER A 272 1.00 -27.67 -13.48
CA SER A 272 -0.21 -28.44 -13.78
C SER A 272 -0.37 -28.69 -15.27
N ALA A 273 -0.09 -27.69 -16.08
CA ALA A 273 -0.20 -27.72 -17.53
C ALA A 273 0.82 -28.64 -18.19
N ILE A 274 2.09 -28.54 -17.79
CA ILE A 274 3.17 -29.38 -18.32
C ILE A 274 2.94 -30.84 -17.88
N GLN A 275 2.52 -31.07 -16.63
CA GLN A 275 2.18 -32.42 -16.19
C GLN A 275 1.07 -33.03 -17.06
N ALA A 276 0.04 -32.26 -17.40
CA ALA A 276 -1.03 -32.73 -18.28
C ALA A 276 -0.54 -33.03 -19.71
N HIS A 277 0.28 -32.12 -20.24
CA HIS A 277 0.84 -32.28 -21.56
C HIS A 277 1.69 -33.53 -21.66
N LEU A 278 2.58 -33.75 -20.69
CA LEU A 278 3.45 -34.93 -20.65
C LEU A 278 2.68 -36.24 -20.54
N GLN A 279 1.61 -36.27 -19.75
CA GLN A 279 0.79 -37.47 -19.59
C GLN A 279 0.13 -37.91 -20.91
N GLN A 280 -0.27 -36.97 -21.74
CA GLN A 280 -0.85 -37.27 -23.07
C GLN A 280 0.22 -37.72 -24.07
N LYS A 281 1.46 -37.31 -23.87
CA LYS A 281 2.59 -37.64 -24.74
C LYS A 281 3.34 -38.89 -24.30
N VAL A 282 2.88 -39.56 -23.26
CA VAL A 282 3.51 -40.78 -22.74
C VAL A 282 3.58 -41.88 -23.82
N ARG A 283 2.49 -42.11 -24.59
CA ARG A 283 2.47 -43.08 -25.71
C ARG A 283 3.44 -42.66 -26.82
N THR A 284 3.48 -41.39 -27.21
CA THR A 284 4.44 -40.88 -28.20
C THR A 284 5.89 -41.06 -27.71
N GLY A 285 6.16 -40.80 -26.43
CA GLY A 285 7.46 -41.03 -25.80
C GLY A 285 7.87 -42.50 -25.79
N ALA A 286 6.95 -43.42 -25.55
CA ALA A 286 7.21 -44.86 -25.60
C ALA A 286 7.55 -45.31 -27.02
N ILE A 287 6.82 -44.84 -28.02
CA ILE A 287 7.13 -45.11 -29.44
C ILE A 287 8.53 -44.60 -29.79
N LEU A 288 8.87 -43.37 -29.41
CA LEU A 288 10.21 -42.82 -29.64
C LEU A 288 11.32 -43.65 -28.97
N ARG A 289 11.04 -44.21 -27.78
CA ARG A 289 11.98 -45.11 -27.10
C ARG A 289 12.18 -46.42 -27.84
N CYS A 290 11.09 -47.00 -28.33
CA CYS A 290 11.17 -48.18 -29.18
C CYS A 290 11.95 -47.93 -30.46
N LEU A 291 11.93 -46.73 -30.99
CA LEU A 291 12.72 -46.27 -32.14
C LEU A 291 14.17 -45.90 -31.78
N GLY A 292 14.63 -46.19 -30.53
CA GLY A 292 15.99 -45.98 -30.08
C GLY A 292 16.32 -44.61 -29.49
N THR A 293 15.30 -43.79 -29.17
CA THR A 293 15.54 -42.51 -28.51
C THR A 293 15.83 -42.71 -27.03
N SER A 294 16.89 -42.11 -26.51
CA SER A 294 17.23 -42.13 -25.08
C SER A 294 16.17 -41.38 -24.25
N THR A 295 15.99 -41.78 -22.98
CA THR A 295 15.09 -41.11 -22.04
C THR A 295 15.44 -39.63 -21.84
N SER A 296 16.72 -39.30 -21.82
CA SER A 296 17.21 -37.91 -21.75
C SER A 296 16.86 -37.13 -23.03
N GLY A 297 16.90 -37.73 -24.20
CA GLY A 297 16.52 -37.11 -25.45
C GLY A 297 15.04 -36.73 -25.50
N ILE A 298 14.17 -37.61 -25.01
CA ILE A 298 12.73 -37.33 -24.90
C ILE A 298 12.45 -36.21 -23.87
N ALA A 299 13.09 -36.29 -22.68
CA ALA A 299 12.99 -35.25 -21.69
C ALA A 299 13.45 -33.89 -22.22
N PHE A 300 14.49 -33.88 -23.05
CA PHE A 300 15.02 -32.66 -23.66
C PHE A 300 14.10 -32.09 -24.75
N ILE A 301 13.38 -32.91 -25.52
CA ILE A 301 12.36 -32.48 -26.47
C ILE A 301 11.27 -31.68 -25.74
N TYR A 302 10.72 -32.22 -24.66
CA TYR A 302 9.67 -31.56 -23.88
C TYR A 302 10.18 -30.39 -23.05
N PHE A 303 11.44 -30.40 -22.63
CA PHE A 303 12.10 -29.26 -21.98
C PHE A 303 12.21 -28.06 -22.94
N ILE A 304 12.59 -28.31 -24.22
CA ILE A 304 12.64 -27.27 -25.24
C ILE A 304 11.22 -26.67 -25.49
N GLN A 305 10.20 -27.52 -25.54
CA GLN A 305 8.83 -27.04 -25.69
C GLN A 305 8.42 -26.17 -24.48
N ALA A 306 8.70 -26.61 -23.26
CA ALA A 306 8.45 -25.85 -22.05
C ALA A 306 9.21 -24.50 -22.05
N SER A 307 10.48 -24.52 -22.49
CA SER A 307 11.30 -23.31 -22.58
C SER A 307 10.76 -22.31 -23.60
N ALA A 308 10.35 -22.80 -24.77
CA ALA A 308 9.78 -21.96 -25.83
C ALA A 308 8.46 -21.28 -25.37
N ILE A 309 7.59 -22.03 -24.69
CA ILE A 309 6.32 -21.51 -24.15
C ILE A 309 6.57 -20.51 -23.04
N SER A 310 7.49 -20.82 -22.12
CA SER A 310 7.87 -19.95 -21.03
C SER A 310 8.44 -18.63 -21.54
N LEU A 311 9.34 -18.71 -22.52
CA LEU A 311 9.93 -17.52 -23.14
C LEU A 311 8.89 -16.69 -23.89
N ALA A 312 8.05 -17.32 -24.71
CA ALA A 312 6.97 -16.63 -25.41
C ALA A 312 5.99 -15.94 -24.44
N GLY A 313 5.56 -16.66 -23.40
CA GLY A 313 4.69 -16.11 -22.37
C GLY A 313 5.34 -14.98 -21.59
N ALA A 314 6.63 -15.11 -21.24
CA ALA A 314 7.36 -14.07 -20.53
C ALA A 314 7.59 -12.81 -21.38
N LEU A 315 7.92 -12.98 -22.67
CA LEU A 315 8.05 -11.84 -23.60
C LEU A 315 6.73 -11.13 -23.82
N PHE A 316 5.65 -11.87 -24.03
CA PHE A 316 4.31 -11.29 -24.16
C PHE A 316 3.87 -10.60 -22.87
N GLY A 317 4.19 -11.20 -21.70
CA GLY A 317 3.98 -10.60 -20.38
C GLY A 317 4.77 -9.30 -20.21
N GLY A 318 6.02 -9.26 -20.67
CA GLY A 318 6.83 -8.05 -20.72
C GLY A 318 6.19 -6.94 -21.53
N LEU A 319 5.68 -7.25 -22.74
CA LEU A 319 4.99 -6.30 -23.61
C LEU A 319 3.70 -5.74 -22.95
N VAL A 320 2.88 -6.60 -22.37
CA VAL A 320 1.69 -6.19 -21.62
C VAL A 320 2.08 -5.32 -20.42
N GLY A 321 3.15 -5.69 -19.71
CA GLY A 321 3.69 -4.91 -18.59
C GLY A 321 4.15 -3.51 -18.99
N ILE A 322 4.78 -3.34 -20.16
CA ILE A 322 5.13 -2.03 -20.74
C ILE A 322 3.87 -1.20 -21.02
N GLY A 323 2.83 -1.81 -21.59
CA GLY A 323 1.54 -1.13 -21.80
C GLY A 323 0.96 -0.58 -20.51
N LEU A 324 0.97 -1.37 -19.44
CA LEU A 324 0.48 -0.98 -18.12
C LEU A 324 1.35 0.11 -17.47
N GLN A 325 2.66 0.05 -17.68
CA GLN A 325 3.58 1.09 -17.20
C GLN A 325 3.17 2.48 -17.70
N ARG A 326 2.62 2.60 -18.91
CA ARG A 326 2.16 3.89 -19.47
C ARG A 326 0.83 4.37 -18.86
N ILE A 327 0.00 3.46 -18.38
CA ILE A 327 -1.32 3.77 -17.80
C ILE A 327 -1.20 4.30 -16.38
N PHE A 328 -0.33 3.73 -15.54
CA PHE A 328 -0.19 4.10 -14.12
C PHE A 328 0.21 5.56 -13.88
N PRO A 329 1.22 6.14 -14.55
CA PRO A 329 1.55 7.53 -14.39
C PRO A 329 0.39 8.47 -14.72
N SER A 330 -0.40 8.15 -15.73
CA SER A 330 -1.57 8.96 -16.12
C SER A 330 -2.63 9.02 -15.02
N ILE A 331 -2.80 7.94 -14.26
CA ILE A 331 -3.72 7.88 -13.12
C ILE A 331 -3.17 8.70 -11.93
N LEU A 332 -1.85 8.69 -11.72
CA LEU A 332 -1.24 9.31 -10.55
C LEU A 332 -0.78 10.76 -10.76
N ARG A 333 -0.70 11.28 -11.97
CA ARG A 333 -0.26 12.64 -12.29
C ARG A 333 -0.93 13.74 -11.47
N THR A 334 -2.18 13.53 -11.09
CA THR A 334 -2.97 14.52 -10.34
C THR A 334 -2.59 14.63 -8.86
N PHE A 335 -1.77 13.72 -8.33
CA PHE A 335 -1.51 13.62 -6.87
C PHE A 335 -0.09 13.82 -6.44
N LEU A 336 0.84 13.37 -7.27
CA LEU A 336 2.23 13.55 -6.96
C LEU A 336 2.67 14.89 -7.53
N PRO A 337 3.35 15.72 -6.73
CA PRO A 337 3.94 16.98 -7.22
C PRO A 337 5.09 16.73 -8.21
N LEU A 338 5.12 15.52 -8.76
CA LEU A 338 6.16 14.97 -9.60
C LEU A 338 5.63 14.76 -11.02
N THR A 339 6.36 15.27 -12.00
CA THR A 339 6.12 14.88 -13.38
C THR A 339 6.79 13.53 -13.64
N ILE A 340 6.01 12.45 -13.60
CA ILE A 340 6.54 11.11 -13.89
C ILE A 340 6.83 11.04 -15.38
N ARG A 341 8.10 10.90 -15.73
CA ARG A 341 8.55 10.69 -17.11
C ARG A 341 8.17 9.27 -17.55
N ASN A 342 7.52 9.14 -18.68
CA ASN A 342 7.21 7.84 -19.29
C ASN A 342 8.46 7.26 -19.99
N VAL A 343 9.48 6.93 -19.21
CA VAL A 343 10.69 6.26 -19.71
C VAL A 343 10.52 4.76 -19.57
N ILE A 344 10.82 4.02 -20.64
CA ILE A 344 10.78 2.55 -20.59
C ILE A 344 11.88 2.05 -19.66
N ALA A 345 11.48 1.38 -18.59
CA ALA A 345 12.37 0.82 -17.58
C ALA A 345 12.89 -0.56 -18.03
N TRP A 346 13.99 -0.61 -18.78
CA TRP A 346 14.52 -1.85 -19.35
C TRP A 346 14.92 -2.87 -18.30
N TRP A 347 15.48 -2.44 -17.16
CA TRP A 347 15.94 -3.35 -16.11
C TRP A 347 14.80 -4.18 -15.45
N PRO A 348 13.69 -3.61 -15.01
CA PRO A 348 12.53 -4.38 -14.54
C PRO A 348 11.93 -5.30 -15.60
N ILE A 349 11.97 -4.92 -16.88
CA ILE A 349 11.46 -5.76 -17.97
C ILE A 349 12.35 -6.99 -18.10
N LEU A 350 13.67 -6.79 -18.21
CA LEU A 350 14.64 -7.88 -18.36
C LEU A 350 14.59 -8.82 -17.14
N THR A 351 14.63 -8.26 -15.92
CA THR A 351 14.58 -9.06 -14.69
C THR A 351 13.24 -9.79 -14.54
N GLY A 352 12.12 -9.14 -14.87
CA GLY A 352 10.80 -9.75 -14.83
C GLY A 352 10.66 -10.92 -15.82
N VAL A 353 11.15 -10.77 -17.04
CA VAL A 353 11.17 -11.82 -18.06
C VAL A 353 12.07 -12.98 -17.63
N LEU A 354 13.28 -12.69 -17.15
CA LEU A 354 14.24 -13.73 -16.72
C LEU A 354 13.70 -14.50 -15.50
N ILE A 355 13.20 -13.81 -14.49
CA ILE A 355 12.64 -14.45 -13.29
C ILE A 355 11.40 -15.27 -13.66
N GLY A 356 10.50 -14.72 -14.46
CA GLY A 356 9.31 -15.41 -14.93
C GLY A 356 9.65 -16.67 -15.72
N CYS A 357 10.54 -16.57 -16.69
CA CYS A 357 11.02 -17.71 -17.47
C CYS A 357 11.73 -18.76 -16.58
N GLY A 358 12.61 -18.32 -15.67
CA GLY A 358 13.36 -19.19 -14.77
C GLY A 358 12.48 -20.00 -13.83
N ILE A 359 11.51 -19.33 -13.17
CA ILE A 359 10.55 -20.00 -12.29
C ILE A 359 9.69 -20.98 -13.08
N CYS A 360 9.25 -20.62 -14.27
CA CYS A 360 8.44 -21.48 -15.10
C CYS A 360 9.19 -22.75 -15.51
N LEU A 361 10.45 -22.61 -15.91
CA LEU A 361 11.31 -23.74 -16.25
C LEU A 361 11.57 -24.64 -15.05
N LEU A 362 11.81 -24.03 -13.89
CA LEU A 362 12.03 -24.77 -12.65
C LEU A 362 10.82 -25.62 -12.26
N PHE A 363 9.60 -25.08 -12.37
CA PHE A 363 8.38 -25.82 -12.13
C PHE A 363 8.06 -26.88 -13.19
N ALA A 364 8.65 -26.79 -14.37
CA ALA A 364 8.55 -27.79 -15.42
C ALA A 364 9.42 -29.03 -15.14
N VAL A 365 10.51 -28.89 -14.35
CA VAL A 365 11.49 -29.97 -14.11
C VAL A 365 10.88 -31.21 -13.42
N PRO A 366 10.11 -31.12 -12.31
CA PRO A 366 9.60 -32.31 -11.65
C PRO A 366 8.71 -33.21 -12.54
N PRO A 367 7.73 -32.69 -13.33
CA PRO A 367 6.99 -33.50 -14.28
C PRO A 367 7.90 -34.20 -15.32
N LEU A 368 8.91 -33.49 -15.80
CA LEU A 368 9.87 -34.03 -16.78
C LEU A 368 10.73 -35.16 -16.20
N LEU A 369 11.17 -35.04 -14.96
CA LEU A 369 11.94 -36.07 -14.27
C LEU A 369 11.12 -37.35 -14.04
N ARG A 370 9.82 -37.21 -13.76
CA ARG A 370 8.92 -38.38 -13.63
C ARG A 370 8.79 -39.15 -14.94
N PHE A 371 8.84 -38.49 -16.09
CA PHE A 371 8.75 -39.09 -17.39
C PHE A 371 9.90 -40.07 -17.67
N ARG A 372 11.08 -39.86 -17.05
CA ARG A 372 12.28 -40.73 -17.22
C ARG A 372 12.05 -42.17 -16.81
N ARG A 373 11.16 -42.46 -15.86
CA ARG A 373 10.91 -43.77 -15.26
C ARG A 373 9.83 -44.60 -15.95
N VAL A 374 9.25 -44.08 -16.97
CA VAL A 374 8.15 -44.71 -17.67
C VAL A 374 8.67 -45.88 -18.52
N SER A 375 8.26 -47.13 -18.22
CA SER A 375 8.66 -48.31 -18.98
C SER A 375 7.92 -48.41 -20.31
N PRO A 376 8.64 -48.53 -21.46
CA PRO A 376 8.02 -48.65 -22.78
C PRO A 376 7.11 -49.86 -22.92
N LEU A 377 7.54 -51.02 -22.35
CA LEU A 377 6.81 -52.30 -22.44
C LEU A 377 5.47 -52.27 -21.72
N LEU A 378 5.42 -51.64 -20.54
CA LEU A 378 4.17 -51.50 -19.80
C LEU A 378 3.19 -50.62 -20.55
N MET A 379 3.64 -49.64 -21.31
CA MET A 379 2.77 -48.73 -22.05
C MET A 379 2.24 -49.27 -23.35
N LEU A 380 2.92 -50.20 -23.95
CA LEU A 380 2.45 -50.87 -25.16
C LEU A 380 1.49 -52.03 -24.85
N ARG A 381 1.59 -52.63 -23.65
CA ARG A 381 0.77 -53.77 -23.22
C ARG A 381 -0.54 -53.42 -22.53
N SER A 382 -0.64 -52.27 -21.89
CA SER A 382 -1.84 -51.88 -21.20
C SER A 382 -2.17 -50.41 -21.43
N ALA A 383 -3.37 -50.14 -21.88
CA ALA A 383 -3.92 -48.77 -21.93
C ALA A 383 -3.90 -48.05 -20.56
N ASP A 384 -3.85 -48.85 -19.49
CA ASP A 384 -3.76 -48.46 -18.08
C ASP A 384 -2.36 -48.55 -17.50
N ALA A 385 -1.30 -48.31 -18.27
CA ALA A 385 0.04 -48.33 -17.75
C ALA A 385 0.21 -47.35 -16.58
N ARG A 386 0.07 -47.87 -15.37
CA ARG A 386 0.26 -47.14 -14.12
C ARG A 386 1.67 -46.60 -14.08
N VAL A 387 1.81 -45.29 -14.17
CA VAL A 387 3.01 -44.63 -13.70
C VAL A 387 3.02 -44.86 -12.19
N GLU A 388 3.69 -45.94 -11.74
CA GLU A 388 3.82 -46.22 -10.31
C GLU A 388 4.35 -44.97 -9.63
N THR A 389 3.50 -44.36 -8.80
CA THR A 389 3.88 -43.28 -7.87
C THR A 389 4.72 -43.90 -6.76
N GLN A 390 5.96 -44.33 -7.09
CA GLN A 390 6.92 -44.68 -6.05
C GLN A 390 7.12 -43.48 -5.12
N SER A 391 7.23 -43.79 -3.84
CA SER A 391 7.37 -42.83 -2.74
C SER A 391 8.40 -41.73 -3.09
N PHE A 392 8.03 -40.49 -2.92
CA PHE A 392 8.84 -39.29 -3.04
C PHE A 392 10.27 -39.42 -2.45
N ALA A 393 10.39 -40.21 -1.37
CA ALA A 393 11.63 -40.41 -0.63
C ALA A 393 12.69 -41.29 -1.38
N ARG A 394 12.31 -41.95 -2.48
CA ARG A 394 13.19 -42.86 -3.20
C ARG A 394 13.83 -42.27 -4.46
N ASP A 395 13.52 -41.04 -4.85
CA ASP A 395 14.13 -40.39 -6.02
C ASP A 395 14.91 -39.13 -5.62
N PRO A 396 16.25 -39.22 -5.51
CA PRO A 396 17.05 -38.06 -5.07
C PRO A 396 16.99 -36.87 -6.03
N LEU A 397 16.81 -37.10 -7.33
CA LEU A 397 16.71 -36.02 -8.31
C LEU A 397 15.37 -35.30 -8.23
N LEU A 398 14.29 -36.02 -7.95
CA LEU A 398 12.99 -35.43 -7.75
C LEU A 398 12.95 -34.64 -6.45
N PHE A 399 13.55 -35.17 -5.38
CA PHE A 399 13.72 -34.45 -4.12
C PHE A 399 14.54 -33.19 -4.32
N ALA A 400 15.67 -33.24 -5.01
CA ALA A 400 16.52 -32.10 -5.32
C ALA A 400 15.76 -31.03 -6.14
N ALA A 401 14.92 -31.43 -7.11
CA ALA A 401 14.12 -30.52 -7.90
C ALA A 401 13.08 -29.76 -7.02
N TYR A 402 12.40 -30.46 -6.12
CA TYR A 402 11.46 -29.78 -5.20
C TYR A 402 12.16 -28.94 -4.15
N ALA A 403 13.33 -29.38 -3.65
CA ALA A 403 14.16 -28.57 -2.77
C ALA A 403 14.65 -27.29 -3.46
N LEU A 404 15.03 -27.38 -4.73
CA LEU A 404 15.44 -26.22 -5.53
C LEU A 404 14.26 -25.26 -5.77
N ILE A 405 13.05 -25.76 -6.02
CA ILE A 405 11.84 -24.94 -6.11
C ILE A 405 11.61 -24.21 -4.79
N ALA A 406 11.63 -24.92 -3.66
CA ALA A 406 11.44 -24.33 -2.35
C ALA A 406 12.51 -23.27 -2.04
N ALA A 407 13.78 -23.57 -2.31
CA ALA A 407 14.89 -22.63 -2.15
C ALA A 407 14.72 -21.38 -3.03
N SER A 408 14.30 -21.55 -4.28
CA SER A 408 14.08 -20.43 -5.22
C SER A 408 12.91 -19.54 -4.78
N ILE A 409 11.82 -20.13 -4.31
CA ILE A 409 10.67 -19.37 -3.75
C ILE A 409 11.13 -18.61 -2.51
N THR A 410 11.89 -19.25 -1.62
CA THR A 410 12.39 -18.63 -0.38
C THR A 410 13.37 -17.50 -0.70
N ALA A 411 14.32 -17.73 -1.60
CA ALA A 411 15.28 -16.71 -2.03
C ALA A 411 14.58 -15.51 -2.68
N PHE A 412 13.57 -15.76 -3.52
CA PHE A 412 12.81 -14.69 -4.15
C PHE A 412 11.93 -13.93 -3.13
N ALA A 413 11.35 -14.63 -2.17
CA ALA A 413 10.60 -14.02 -1.08
C ALA A 413 11.50 -13.11 -0.21
N ILE A 414 12.71 -13.57 0.13
CA ILE A 414 13.70 -12.79 0.87
C ILE A 414 14.14 -11.56 0.06
N TYR A 415 14.45 -11.74 -1.23
CA TYR A 415 14.86 -10.64 -2.11
C TYR A 415 13.82 -9.54 -2.23
N ARG A 416 12.52 -9.88 -2.15
CA ARG A 416 11.40 -8.93 -2.25
C ARG A 416 10.94 -8.36 -0.92
N SER A 417 11.36 -8.93 0.20
CA SER A 417 11.01 -8.49 1.55
C SER A 417 12.04 -7.47 2.08
N GLU A 418 11.62 -6.62 3.01
CA GLU A 418 12.54 -5.67 3.66
C GLU A 418 13.55 -6.34 4.58
N THR A 419 13.10 -7.41 5.25
CA THR A 419 13.94 -8.21 6.13
C THR A 419 13.94 -9.66 5.68
N TRP A 420 15.10 -10.32 5.79
CA TRP A 420 15.23 -11.74 5.46
C TRP A 420 14.25 -12.62 6.25
N LEU A 421 13.94 -12.22 7.50
CA LEU A 421 13.01 -12.94 8.37
C LEU A 421 11.57 -12.90 7.84
N GLN A 422 11.11 -11.74 7.35
CA GLN A 422 9.77 -11.63 6.74
C GLN A 422 9.65 -12.51 5.50
N GLY A 423 10.67 -12.54 4.65
CA GLY A 423 10.69 -13.40 3.47
C GLY A 423 10.67 -14.88 3.83
N LEU A 424 11.44 -15.29 4.85
CA LEU A 424 11.44 -16.66 5.35
C LEU A 424 10.08 -17.06 5.95
N VAL A 425 9.50 -16.23 6.81
CA VAL A 425 8.17 -16.47 7.39
C VAL A 425 7.12 -16.63 6.30
N PHE A 426 7.16 -15.79 5.27
CA PHE A 426 6.24 -15.92 4.14
C PHE A 426 6.42 -17.24 3.37
N ALA A 427 7.65 -17.65 3.09
CA ALA A 427 7.93 -18.90 2.39
C ALA A 427 7.48 -20.13 3.22
N VAL A 428 7.73 -20.11 4.53
CA VAL A 428 7.28 -21.15 5.46
C VAL A 428 5.75 -21.18 5.52
N ALA A 429 5.08 -20.05 5.63
CA ALA A 429 3.62 -19.96 5.65
C ALA A 429 3.00 -20.53 4.36
N LEU A 430 3.61 -20.26 3.20
CA LEU A 430 3.19 -20.83 1.92
C LEU A 430 3.37 -22.36 1.91
N GLY A 431 4.49 -22.87 2.41
CA GLY A 431 4.75 -24.31 2.56
C GLY A 431 3.73 -24.99 3.46
N VAL A 432 3.41 -24.37 4.60
CA VAL A 432 2.37 -24.83 5.53
C VAL A 432 1.01 -24.85 4.85
N ALA A 433 0.65 -23.82 4.09
CA ALA A 433 -0.60 -23.78 3.34
C ALA A 433 -0.71 -24.96 2.35
N VAL A 434 0.35 -25.22 1.57
CA VAL A 434 0.39 -26.38 0.65
C VAL A 434 0.26 -27.70 1.41
N ALA A 435 0.92 -27.84 2.56
CA ALA A 435 0.81 -29.03 3.41
C ALA A 435 -0.61 -29.23 3.96
N ILE A 436 -1.29 -28.16 4.37
CA ILE A 436 -2.69 -28.21 4.82
C ILE A 436 -3.61 -28.64 3.67
N PHE A 437 -3.47 -28.08 2.47
CA PHE A 437 -4.28 -28.53 1.32
C PHE A 437 -4.02 -30.00 0.97
N ALA A 438 -2.78 -30.45 1.02
CA ALA A 438 -2.45 -31.85 0.81
C ALA A 438 -3.03 -32.75 1.93
N GLY A 439 -3.01 -32.29 3.18
CA GLY A 439 -3.63 -32.95 4.32
C GLY A 439 -5.15 -33.08 4.17
N VAL A 440 -5.84 -31.99 3.80
CA VAL A 440 -7.29 -31.98 3.55
C VAL A 440 -7.65 -32.94 2.41
N ALA A 441 -6.89 -32.93 1.31
CA ALA A 441 -7.10 -33.85 0.19
C ALA A 441 -6.94 -35.33 0.62
N ARG A 442 -5.90 -35.63 1.42
CA ARG A 442 -5.71 -36.96 2.00
C ARG A 442 -6.84 -37.36 2.96
N LEU A 443 -7.20 -36.42 3.86
CA LEU A 443 -8.30 -36.66 4.81
C LEU A 443 -9.59 -36.96 4.07
N LEU A 444 -9.92 -36.21 3.01
CA LEU A 444 -11.07 -36.49 2.15
C LEU A 444 -11.04 -37.91 1.57
N ILE A 445 -9.90 -38.28 0.98
CA ILE A 445 -9.74 -39.64 0.38
C ILE A 445 -9.92 -40.73 1.42
N VAL A 446 -9.35 -40.59 2.62
CA VAL A 446 -9.46 -41.56 3.71
C VAL A 446 -10.88 -41.63 4.27
N SER A 447 -11.51 -40.48 4.49
CA SER A 447 -12.88 -40.37 4.99
C SER A 447 -13.89 -41.00 4.02
N LEU A 448 -13.75 -40.75 2.71
CA LEU A 448 -14.59 -41.34 1.68
C LEU A 448 -14.39 -42.85 1.55
N ARG A 449 -13.18 -43.38 1.78
CA ARG A 449 -12.95 -44.85 1.82
C ARG A 449 -13.55 -45.51 3.02
N ARG A 450 -13.54 -44.83 4.19
CA ARG A 450 -14.00 -45.45 5.46
C ARG A 450 -15.51 -45.31 5.67
N TRP A 451 -16.10 -44.20 5.26
CA TRP A 451 -17.48 -43.81 5.52
C TRP A 451 -18.24 -43.52 4.23
N PHE A 452 -18.21 -44.49 3.29
CA PHE A 452 -18.83 -44.31 2.00
C PHE A 452 -20.37 -44.30 2.11
N PRO A 453 -21.09 -43.25 1.69
CA PRO A 453 -22.54 -43.13 1.87
C PRO A 453 -23.29 -43.98 0.84
N LEU A 454 -23.68 -45.18 1.23
CA LEU A 454 -24.39 -46.15 0.37
C LEU A 454 -25.83 -45.73 0.05
N SER A 455 -26.45 -44.91 0.92
CA SER A 455 -27.85 -44.45 0.81
C SER A 455 -28.05 -43.32 -0.22
N TRP A 456 -26.97 -42.70 -0.73
CA TRP A 456 -27.08 -41.58 -1.67
C TRP A 456 -27.41 -42.06 -3.09
N SER A 457 -27.97 -41.12 -3.91
CA SER A 457 -28.29 -41.41 -5.32
C SER A 457 -27.04 -41.90 -6.08
N PHE A 458 -27.26 -42.73 -7.09
CA PHE A 458 -26.19 -43.32 -7.92
C PHE A 458 -25.22 -42.23 -8.45
N ALA A 459 -25.75 -41.13 -8.90
CA ALA A 459 -24.94 -40.05 -9.47
C ALA A 459 -24.00 -39.40 -8.42
N LEU A 460 -24.51 -39.11 -7.22
CA LEU A 460 -23.69 -38.55 -6.12
C LEU A 460 -22.67 -39.58 -5.63
N ARG A 461 -23.09 -40.82 -5.45
CA ARG A 461 -22.23 -41.92 -5.03
C ARG A 461 -21.05 -42.12 -6.02
N GLN A 462 -21.36 -42.15 -7.31
CA GLN A 462 -20.34 -42.32 -8.36
C GLN A 462 -19.40 -41.13 -8.42
N GLY A 463 -19.91 -39.89 -8.28
CA GLY A 463 -19.10 -38.66 -8.22
C GLY A 463 -18.13 -38.67 -7.03
N LEU A 464 -18.58 -39.12 -5.86
CA LEU A 464 -17.74 -39.31 -4.67
C LEU A 464 -16.70 -40.44 -4.86
N ALA A 465 -17.11 -41.56 -5.48
CA ALA A 465 -16.24 -42.70 -5.75
C ALA A 465 -15.05 -42.27 -6.64
N ASN A 466 -15.27 -41.39 -7.57
CA ASN A 466 -14.23 -40.87 -8.43
C ASN A 466 -13.11 -40.15 -7.66
N LEU A 467 -13.39 -39.53 -6.53
CA LEU A 467 -12.40 -38.77 -5.75
C LEU A 467 -11.35 -39.67 -5.08
N TYR A 468 -11.64 -40.90 -4.72
CA TYR A 468 -10.71 -41.81 -4.04
C TYR A 468 -10.19 -42.95 -4.93
N ARG A 469 -10.56 -42.99 -6.20
CA ARG A 469 -10.04 -44.01 -7.15
C ARG A 469 -8.53 -43.83 -7.33
N PRO A 470 -7.77 -44.96 -7.46
CA PRO A 470 -6.37 -44.91 -7.80
C PRO A 470 -6.20 -44.19 -9.16
N ASN A 471 -5.20 -43.36 -9.27
CA ASN A 471 -4.92 -42.45 -10.38
C ASN A 471 -5.78 -41.15 -10.48
N ASN A 472 -6.64 -40.87 -9.52
CA ASN A 472 -7.38 -39.61 -9.50
C ASN A 472 -6.45 -38.43 -9.10
N ARG A 473 -6.67 -37.28 -9.74
CA ARG A 473 -5.92 -36.04 -9.52
C ARG A 473 -6.50 -35.17 -8.41
N THR A 474 -7.32 -35.76 -7.53
CA THR A 474 -7.99 -35.06 -6.42
C THR A 474 -7.03 -34.19 -5.62
N LEU A 475 -5.86 -34.74 -5.24
CA LEU A 475 -4.85 -34.01 -4.49
C LEU A 475 -4.35 -32.80 -5.26
N LEU A 476 -4.00 -32.95 -6.54
CA LEU A 476 -3.49 -31.87 -7.38
C LEU A 476 -4.56 -30.79 -7.59
N LEU A 477 -5.82 -31.19 -7.82
CA LEU A 477 -6.92 -30.26 -8.00
C LEU A 477 -7.21 -29.47 -6.72
N ILE A 478 -7.31 -30.12 -5.55
CA ILE A 478 -7.55 -29.44 -4.27
C ILE A 478 -6.41 -28.48 -3.95
N VAL A 479 -5.15 -28.87 -4.16
CA VAL A 479 -4.01 -27.98 -3.92
C VAL A 479 -4.03 -26.81 -4.88
N SER A 480 -4.25 -27.02 -6.18
CA SER A 480 -4.23 -25.92 -7.17
C SER A 480 -5.42 -24.97 -7.00
N LEU A 481 -6.64 -25.49 -6.83
CA LEU A 481 -7.85 -24.70 -6.62
C LEU A 481 -7.83 -23.99 -5.27
N GLY A 482 -7.41 -24.71 -4.22
CA GLY A 482 -7.31 -24.19 -2.87
C GLY A 482 -6.26 -23.08 -2.77
N LEU A 483 -5.07 -23.29 -3.33
CA LEU A 483 -4.01 -22.28 -3.34
C LEU A 483 -4.44 -21.05 -4.15
N GLY A 484 -5.10 -21.24 -5.29
CA GLY A 484 -5.66 -20.15 -6.08
C GLY A 484 -6.67 -19.32 -5.27
N THR A 485 -7.64 -19.98 -4.63
CA THR A 485 -8.63 -19.30 -3.77
C THR A 485 -8.00 -18.62 -2.57
N PHE A 486 -7.07 -19.29 -1.89
CA PHE A 486 -6.31 -18.76 -0.77
C PHE A 486 -5.58 -17.46 -1.12
N LEU A 487 -4.80 -17.48 -2.18
CA LEU A 487 -3.99 -16.34 -2.58
C LEU A 487 -4.85 -15.16 -3.06
N LEU A 488 -5.88 -15.43 -3.88
CA LEU A 488 -6.81 -14.41 -4.34
C LEU A 488 -7.56 -13.74 -3.19
N LEU A 489 -8.08 -14.54 -2.28
CA LEU A 489 -8.87 -14.05 -1.16
C LEU A 489 -7.98 -13.32 -0.14
N THR A 490 -6.74 -13.78 0.09
CA THR A 490 -5.78 -13.08 0.94
C THR A 490 -5.54 -11.66 0.45
N ILE A 491 -5.32 -11.45 -0.86
CA ILE A 491 -5.17 -10.10 -1.44
C ILE A 491 -6.45 -9.30 -1.28
N HIS A 492 -7.61 -9.90 -1.54
CA HIS A 492 -8.90 -9.22 -1.44
C HIS A 492 -9.19 -8.74 -0.01
N LEU A 493 -8.97 -9.59 0.98
CA LEU A 493 -9.18 -9.28 2.40
C LEU A 493 -8.16 -8.24 2.90
N THR A 494 -6.88 -8.41 2.56
CA THR A 494 -5.82 -7.45 2.93
C THR A 494 -6.10 -6.07 2.32
N ARG A 495 -6.52 -6.02 1.04
CA ARG A 495 -7.00 -4.78 0.44
C ARG A 495 -8.17 -4.17 1.22
N GLY A 496 -9.15 -4.98 1.63
CA GLY A 496 -10.29 -4.56 2.44
C GLY A 496 -9.84 -3.89 3.74
N VAL A 497 -8.90 -4.50 4.45
CA VAL A 497 -8.33 -3.96 5.70
C VAL A 497 -7.67 -2.61 5.45
N VAL A 498 -6.81 -2.51 4.45
CA VAL A 498 -6.13 -1.25 4.08
C VAL A 498 -7.14 -0.17 3.70
N MET A 499 -8.16 -0.51 2.89
CA MET A 499 -9.18 0.46 2.47
C MET A 499 -10.12 0.89 3.60
N THR A 500 -10.41 0.01 4.57
CA THR A 500 -11.29 0.36 5.71
C THR A 500 -10.66 1.41 6.61
N GLN A 501 -9.34 1.37 6.78
CA GLN A 501 -8.60 2.38 7.52
C GLN A 501 -8.77 3.77 6.90
N PHE A 502 -8.77 3.84 5.59
CA PHE A 502 -8.94 5.10 4.87
C PHE A 502 -10.39 5.62 4.88
N ARG A 503 -11.38 4.72 4.77
CA ARG A 503 -12.80 5.10 4.79
C ARG A 503 -13.32 5.53 6.17
N SER A 504 -12.63 5.18 7.25
CA SER A 504 -13.04 5.62 8.61
C SER A 504 -12.87 7.13 8.81
N ILE A 505 -12.12 7.81 7.94
CA ILE A 505 -11.83 9.25 8.02
C ILE A 505 -13.01 10.12 7.55
N GLY A 506 -13.98 9.60 6.77
CA GLY A 506 -15.00 10.39 6.08
C GLY A 506 -16.46 10.18 6.52
N ARG A 507 -16.76 9.73 7.75
CA ARG A 507 -18.16 9.51 8.16
C ARG A 507 -18.93 10.82 8.38
N ASN A 508 -20.13 10.91 7.81
CA ASN A 508 -21.05 12.06 7.68
C ASN A 508 -21.45 12.82 8.95
N ASN A 509 -20.92 12.51 10.13
CA ASN A 509 -21.33 13.15 11.39
C ASN A 509 -20.15 13.74 12.20
N GLN A 510 -18.95 13.87 11.59
CA GLN A 510 -17.79 14.43 12.26
C GLN A 510 -17.76 15.96 12.15
N PRO A 511 -17.22 16.67 13.16
CA PRO A 511 -16.98 18.10 13.07
C PRO A 511 -15.99 18.39 11.92
N ASN A 512 -16.25 19.46 11.18
CA ASN A 512 -15.49 19.82 10.00
C ASN A 512 -14.95 21.25 9.99
N ILE A 513 -15.31 22.07 10.98
CA ILE A 513 -14.80 23.44 11.13
C ILE A 513 -14.02 23.55 12.42
N PHE A 514 -12.78 24.02 12.28
CA PHE A 514 -11.88 24.29 13.39
C PHE A 514 -11.54 25.77 13.40
N LEU A 515 -11.79 26.44 14.53
CA LEU A 515 -11.42 27.81 14.79
C LEU A 515 -10.18 27.80 15.68
N PHE A 516 -9.08 28.40 15.21
CA PHE A 516 -7.79 28.43 15.91
C PHE A 516 -7.42 29.85 16.30
N ASP A 517 -6.42 29.99 17.15
CA ASP A 517 -5.83 31.25 17.58
C ASP A 517 -6.85 32.16 18.30
N ILE A 518 -7.85 31.56 18.95
CA ILE A 518 -8.79 32.29 19.79
C ILE A 518 -8.08 32.68 21.07
N GLN A 519 -7.95 33.95 21.34
CA GLN A 519 -7.36 34.47 22.58
C GLN A 519 -8.29 34.21 23.77
N SER A 520 -7.72 34.16 24.99
CA SER A 520 -8.47 33.81 26.21
C SER A 520 -9.63 34.78 26.49
N ASP A 521 -9.49 36.06 26.16
CA ASP A 521 -10.54 37.09 26.28
C ASP A 521 -11.64 36.97 25.23
N GLN A 522 -11.38 36.31 24.11
CA GLN A 522 -12.30 36.14 22.97
C GLN A 522 -13.10 34.82 23.02
N LYS A 523 -12.67 33.83 23.80
CA LYS A 523 -13.19 32.45 23.75
C LYS A 523 -14.72 32.36 23.90
N ASP A 524 -15.31 33.12 24.81
CA ASP A 524 -16.74 33.08 25.08
C ASP A 524 -17.55 33.89 24.04
N ALA A 525 -17.01 35.01 23.56
CA ALA A 525 -17.59 35.81 22.50
C ALA A 525 -17.60 35.06 21.16
N VAL A 526 -16.52 34.33 20.81
CA VAL A 526 -16.47 33.49 19.63
C VAL A 526 -17.45 32.33 19.73
N ALA A 527 -17.54 31.66 20.89
CA ALA A 527 -18.50 30.58 21.11
C ALA A 527 -19.95 31.05 21.04
N ALA A 528 -20.25 32.20 21.60
CA ALA A 528 -21.58 32.82 21.53
C ALA A 528 -21.96 33.17 20.06
N LEU A 529 -21.00 33.69 19.28
CA LEU A 529 -21.23 34.00 17.87
C LEU A 529 -21.49 32.72 17.05
N VAL A 530 -20.74 31.65 17.26
CA VAL A 530 -20.98 30.37 16.61
C VAL A 530 -22.39 29.84 16.95
N GLY A 531 -22.79 29.91 18.22
CA GLY A 531 -24.11 29.48 18.68
C GLY A 531 -25.24 30.30 18.10
N SER A 532 -25.07 31.64 18.04
CA SER A 532 -26.11 32.57 17.51
C SER A 532 -26.37 32.38 16.01
N LEU A 533 -25.37 31.89 15.28
CA LEU A 533 -25.48 31.54 13.86
C LEU A 533 -26.13 30.16 13.63
N GLY A 534 -26.46 29.42 14.70
CA GLY A 534 -27.09 28.10 14.64
C GLY A 534 -26.12 26.94 14.46
N PHE A 535 -24.83 27.16 14.69
CA PHE A 535 -23.81 26.07 14.57
C PHE A 535 -23.51 25.45 15.94
N PRO A 536 -23.43 24.11 16.04
CA PRO A 536 -23.14 23.46 17.32
C PRO A 536 -21.65 23.67 17.68
N VAL A 537 -21.42 24.05 18.93
CA VAL A 537 -20.07 24.01 19.52
C VAL A 537 -19.83 22.58 20.02
N VAL A 538 -19.02 21.78 19.25
CA VAL A 538 -18.79 20.38 19.56
C VAL A 538 -17.73 20.23 20.65
N GLN A 539 -16.66 21.02 20.59
CA GLN A 539 -15.57 20.98 21.55
C GLN A 539 -14.92 22.35 21.69
N LYS A 540 -14.49 22.65 22.92
CA LYS A 540 -13.61 23.78 23.24
C LYS A 540 -12.39 23.19 23.93
N ALA A 541 -11.17 23.56 23.51
CA ALA A 541 -9.95 23.09 24.16
C ALA A 541 -8.95 24.25 24.29
N PRO A 542 -8.43 24.48 25.51
CA PRO A 542 -7.24 25.32 25.69
C PRO A 542 -6.00 24.58 25.19
N ILE A 543 -5.10 25.30 24.58
CA ILE A 543 -3.83 24.77 24.11
C ILE A 543 -2.70 25.57 24.72
N VAL A 544 -1.79 24.85 25.38
CA VAL A 544 -0.54 25.39 25.93
C VAL A 544 0.63 24.69 25.25
N THR A 545 1.54 25.48 24.72
CA THR A 545 2.76 24.96 24.09
C THR A 545 3.87 24.76 25.12
N MET A 546 4.60 23.64 24.98
CA MET A 546 5.67 23.28 25.91
C MET A 546 6.72 22.39 25.23
N ARG A 547 7.90 22.28 25.81
CA ARG A 547 8.96 21.39 25.34
C ARG A 547 9.34 20.38 26.42
N LEU A 548 9.68 19.16 26.01
CA LEU A 548 10.16 18.14 26.90
C LEU A 548 11.64 18.42 27.28
N SER A 549 11.88 18.77 28.52
CA SER A 549 13.19 19.18 29.02
C SER A 549 13.99 18.00 29.61
N GLU A 550 13.32 17.13 30.40
CA GLU A 550 13.98 15.98 31.02
C GLU A 550 13.08 14.74 31.03
N ILE A 551 13.73 13.58 30.88
CA ILE A 551 13.11 12.24 30.94
C ILE A 551 13.84 11.45 32.02
N LYS A 552 13.16 11.06 33.13
CA LYS A 552 13.76 10.28 34.21
C LYS A 552 15.07 10.90 34.73
N GLY A 553 15.12 12.23 34.89
CA GLY A 553 16.29 12.97 35.36
C GLY A 553 17.43 13.18 34.35
N ARG A 554 17.29 12.69 33.09
CA ARG A 554 18.23 12.97 31.99
C ARG A 554 17.70 14.09 31.12
N LYS A 555 18.54 15.07 30.79
CA LYS A 555 18.14 16.17 29.89
C LYS A 555 17.93 15.67 28.46
N SER A 556 16.93 16.22 27.81
CA SER A 556 16.62 15.91 26.39
C SER A 556 17.81 16.19 25.47
N SER A 557 18.60 17.25 25.75
CA SER A 557 19.85 17.56 25.04
C SER A 557 20.90 16.45 25.11
N ASP A 558 21.03 15.82 26.31
CA ASP A 558 22.05 14.79 26.55
C ASP A 558 21.60 13.47 25.85
N ILE A 559 20.29 13.20 25.84
CA ILE A 559 19.71 12.06 25.11
C ILE A 559 19.86 12.24 23.60
N LEU A 560 19.68 13.46 23.10
CA LEU A 560 19.88 13.80 21.68
C LEU A 560 21.35 13.62 21.23
N ALA A 561 22.29 13.91 22.10
CA ALA A 561 23.71 13.75 21.82
C ALA A 561 24.19 12.27 21.83
N ASP A 562 23.42 11.35 22.38
CA ASP A 562 23.76 9.93 22.50
C ASP A 562 23.54 9.21 21.12
N PRO A 563 24.63 8.71 20.48
CA PRO A 563 24.50 7.98 19.20
C PRO A 563 23.71 6.66 19.31
N GLN A 564 23.61 6.09 20.52
CA GLN A 564 22.91 4.83 20.76
C GLN A 564 21.48 5.03 21.26
N ARG A 565 20.96 6.27 21.20
CA ARG A 565 19.59 6.56 21.64
C ARG A 565 18.58 5.69 20.92
N LYS A 566 17.58 5.21 21.67
CA LYS A 566 16.43 4.48 21.15
C LYS A 566 15.22 5.38 20.93
N ILE A 567 15.21 6.56 21.55
CA ILE A 567 14.12 7.53 21.47
C ILE A 567 14.20 8.28 20.13
N PRO A 568 13.11 8.36 19.36
CA PRO A 568 13.07 9.13 18.12
C PRO A 568 13.41 10.61 18.36
N GLU A 569 14.17 11.20 17.45
CA GLU A 569 14.62 12.61 17.54
C GLU A 569 13.44 13.59 17.61
N TRP A 570 12.40 13.34 16.76
CA TRP A 570 11.23 14.20 16.66
C TRP A 570 10.42 14.30 17.96
N GLU A 571 10.51 13.33 18.88
CA GLU A 571 9.85 13.37 20.19
C GLU A 571 10.58 14.21 21.20
N LEU A 572 11.87 14.35 21.07
CA LEU A 572 12.70 15.15 21.94
C LEU A 572 12.75 16.63 21.52
N GLU A 573 12.66 16.91 20.22
CA GLU A 573 12.80 18.25 19.66
C GLU A 573 11.47 18.99 19.45
N ARG A 574 10.36 18.25 19.36
CA ARG A 574 9.06 18.84 19.06
C ARG A 574 8.53 19.76 20.14
N GLU A 575 7.77 20.75 19.74
CA GLU A 575 6.90 21.50 20.63
C GLU A 575 5.62 20.69 20.89
N TYR A 576 5.40 20.29 22.15
CA TYR A 576 4.18 19.62 22.57
C TYR A 576 3.05 20.65 22.71
N ARG A 577 1.97 20.46 21.98
CA ARG A 577 0.70 21.15 22.20
C ARG A 577 -0.10 20.34 23.19
N SER A 578 -0.22 20.82 24.41
CA SER A 578 -0.88 20.13 25.50
C SER A 578 -2.15 20.87 25.89
N THR A 579 -3.01 20.21 26.63
CA THR A 579 -4.24 20.79 27.17
C THR A 579 -4.40 20.44 28.63
N TYR A 580 -5.29 21.13 29.31
CA TYR A 580 -5.71 20.79 30.66
C TYR A 580 -7.22 20.64 30.73
N ARG A 581 -7.70 19.68 31.53
CA ARG A 581 -9.14 19.41 31.66
C ARG A 581 -9.46 18.44 32.79
N GLU A 582 -10.67 18.51 33.29
CA GLU A 582 -11.15 17.65 34.38
C GLU A 582 -11.62 16.29 33.90
N GLN A 583 -12.24 16.20 32.74
CA GLN A 583 -12.89 14.99 32.23
C GLN A 583 -12.18 14.44 30.99
N ILE A 584 -12.23 13.12 30.85
CA ILE A 584 -11.77 12.42 29.65
C ILE A 584 -12.77 12.60 28.52
N VAL A 585 -12.32 12.68 27.27
CA VAL A 585 -13.17 12.82 26.09
C VAL A 585 -13.43 11.46 25.45
N GLU A 586 -14.49 11.37 24.64
CA GLU A 586 -14.92 10.12 23.98
C GLU A 586 -13.85 9.48 23.06
N THR A 587 -12.90 10.27 22.56
CA THR A 587 -11.80 9.80 21.71
C THR A 587 -10.67 9.12 22.48
N GLU A 588 -10.75 9.11 23.79
CA GLU A 588 -9.68 8.65 24.66
C GLU A 588 -10.15 7.57 25.63
N LYS A 589 -9.28 6.62 25.93
CA LYS A 589 -9.52 5.56 26.91
C LYS A 589 -8.28 5.33 27.77
N VAL A 590 -8.41 5.38 29.08
CA VAL A 590 -7.32 5.01 29.99
C VAL A 590 -7.02 3.53 29.85
N THR A 591 -5.75 3.22 29.63
CA THR A 591 -5.24 1.84 29.46
C THR A 591 -4.43 1.35 30.63
N ALA A 592 -3.80 2.27 31.40
CA ALA A 592 -3.05 1.97 32.60
C ALA A 592 -3.06 3.19 33.54
N GLY A 593 -2.93 2.95 34.86
CA GLY A 593 -2.93 3.99 35.87
C GLY A 593 -4.32 4.56 36.19
N LYS A 594 -4.38 5.75 36.77
CA LYS A 594 -5.62 6.41 37.18
C LYS A 594 -5.69 7.81 36.61
N TRP A 595 -6.83 8.19 36.01
CA TRP A 595 -7.10 9.55 35.55
C TRP A 595 -7.26 10.50 36.76
N ILE A 596 -6.54 11.64 36.72
CA ILE A 596 -6.63 12.72 37.70
C ILE A 596 -7.02 13.97 36.94
N GLY A 597 -8.24 14.47 37.16
CA GLY A 597 -8.83 15.56 36.38
C GLY A 597 -8.51 16.94 36.94
N ARG A 598 -8.27 17.07 38.27
CA ARG A 598 -8.02 18.35 38.95
C ARG A 598 -7.01 18.19 40.04
N VAL A 599 -6.16 19.16 40.25
CA VAL A 599 -5.23 19.26 41.35
C VAL A 599 -5.14 20.73 41.82
N ASP A 600 -4.86 20.91 43.12
CA ASP A 600 -4.52 22.23 43.68
C ASP A 600 -3.01 22.37 43.64
N TYR A 601 -2.50 23.02 42.59
CA TYR A 601 -1.08 23.10 42.28
C TYR A 601 -0.41 24.24 43.02
N HIS A 602 0.70 23.94 43.71
CA HIS A 602 1.60 24.94 44.30
C HIS A 602 2.95 24.85 43.56
N SER A 603 3.64 25.97 43.45
CA SER A 603 4.92 26.04 42.74
C SER A 603 5.93 25.06 43.34
N GLY A 604 6.44 24.14 42.53
CA GLY A 604 7.37 23.10 42.93
C GLY A 604 6.75 21.72 43.14
N ASP A 605 5.42 21.59 43.14
CA ASP A 605 4.75 20.29 43.22
C ASP A 605 4.97 19.43 41.97
N VAL A 606 4.94 18.10 42.15
CA VAL A 606 5.00 17.16 41.04
C VAL A 606 3.58 16.94 40.50
N VAL A 607 3.34 17.38 39.26
CA VAL A 607 2.01 17.36 38.64
C VAL A 607 1.71 15.98 38.04
N PRO A 608 0.58 15.32 38.40
CA PRO A 608 0.17 14.07 37.77
C PRO A 608 -0.41 14.34 36.36
N ILE A 609 0.24 13.77 35.35
CA ILE A 609 -0.21 13.92 33.94
C ILE A 609 -0.73 12.62 33.34
N SER A 610 -1.50 12.75 32.28
CA SER A 610 -1.91 11.64 31.43
C SER A 610 -1.19 11.70 30.08
N LEU A 611 -0.53 10.59 29.71
CA LEU A 611 0.28 10.50 28.50
C LEU A 611 -0.35 9.52 27.49
N ASP A 612 -0.20 9.81 26.21
CA ASP A 612 -0.56 8.87 25.16
C ASP A 612 0.35 7.62 25.21
N ARG A 613 -0.24 6.45 25.04
CA ARG A 613 0.45 5.16 25.19
C ARG A 613 1.56 4.97 24.15
N GLU A 614 1.39 5.46 22.93
CA GLU A 614 2.41 5.30 21.89
C GLU A 614 3.61 6.19 22.18
N ILE A 615 3.38 7.44 22.55
CA ILE A 615 4.44 8.36 22.98
C ILE A 615 5.17 7.82 24.22
N ALA A 616 4.43 7.27 25.20
CA ALA A 616 5.05 6.66 26.38
C ALA A 616 5.98 5.50 26.02
N LYS A 617 5.57 4.67 25.05
CA LYS A 617 6.40 3.57 24.55
C LYS A 617 7.65 4.06 23.84
N ASP A 618 7.53 5.08 23.01
CA ASP A 618 8.64 5.62 22.23
C ASP A 618 9.64 6.37 23.11
N LEU A 619 9.15 7.08 24.15
CA LEU A 619 9.99 7.69 25.19
C LEU A 619 10.56 6.67 26.19
N GLY A 620 10.10 5.42 26.21
CA GLY A 620 10.52 4.38 27.15
C GLY A 620 10.08 4.65 28.59
N VAL A 621 8.88 5.26 28.78
CA VAL A 621 8.36 5.64 30.10
C VAL A 621 7.05 4.89 30.43
N ASN A 622 6.79 4.73 31.73
CA ASN A 622 5.62 4.05 32.26
C ASN A 622 4.92 4.89 33.34
N VAL A 623 3.77 4.40 33.83
CA VAL A 623 3.08 5.02 34.96
C VAL A 623 4.03 5.08 36.17
N GLY A 624 4.14 6.26 36.79
CA GLY A 624 5.01 6.56 37.90
C GLY A 624 6.33 7.25 37.54
N ASP A 625 6.75 7.18 36.27
CA ASP A 625 7.96 7.86 35.80
C ASP A 625 7.80 9.39 35.77
N GLU A 626 8.89 10.12 35.96
CA GLU A 626 8.91 11.57 35.96
C GLU A 626 9.40 12.14 34.61
N LEU A 627 8.74 13.20 34.20
CA LEU A 627 9.07 14.04 33.03
C LEU A 627 9.12 15.50 33.48
N VAL A 628 9.99 16.30 32.88
CA VAL A 628 9.99 17.75 33.09
C VAL A 628 9.64 18.42 31.77
N PHE A 629 8.59 19.22 31.80
CA PHE A 629 8.21 20.05 30.66
C PHE A 629 8.59 21.50 30.93
N ASP A 630 9.24 22.12 29.94
CA ASP A 630 9.44 23.56 29.91
C ASP A 630 8.18 24.20 29.29
N VAL A 631 7.39 24.85 30.13
CA VAL A 631 6.18 25.55 29.72
C VAL A 631 6.52 27.05 29.57
N GLN A 632 6.95 27.41 28.36
CA GLN A 632 7.29 28.78 28.00
C GLN A 632 8.32 29.46 28.93
N GLY A 633 9.36 28.69 29.31
CA GLY A 633 10.43 29.15 30.20
C GLY A 633 10.29 28.72 31.63
N ILE A 634 9.17 28.12 32.05
CA ILE A 634 8.91 27.61 33.39
C ILE A 634 8.98 26.08 33.40
N PRO A 635 9.96 25.48 34.10
CA PRO A 635 10.04 24.03 34.20
C PRO A 635 8.98 23.49 35.16
N ILE A 636 8.10 22.61 34.67
CA ILE A 636 7.08 21.91 35.45
C ILE A 636 7.49 20.43 35.59
N ARG A 637 7.71 20.00 36.85
CA ARG A 637 7.96 18.58 37.15
C ARG A 637 6.63 17.81 37.08
N THR A 638 6.61 16.73 36.32
CA THR A 638 5.42 15.92 36.14
C THR A 638 5.69 14.46 36.43
N ARG A 639 4.66 13.73 36.86
CA ARG A 639 4.68 12.27 37.01
C ARG A 639 3.54 11.66 36.22
N ILE A 640 3.81 10.61 35.48
CA ILE A 640 2.78 9.92 34.66
C ILE A 640 1.82 9.21 35.63
N ALA A 641 0.61 9.72 35.77
CA ALA A 641 -0.46 9.12 36.57
C ALA A 641 -1.29 8.10 35.75
N SER A 642 -1.42 8.32 34.46
CA SER A 642 -2.14 7.39 33.58
C SER A 642 -1.60 7.38 32.15
N LEU A 643 -1.75 6.23 31.50
CA LEU A 643 -1.56 6.07 30.07
C LEU A 643 -2.93 5.92 29.41
N ARG A 644 -3.13 6.58 28.28
CA ARG A 644 -4.37 6.53 27.52
C ARG A 644 -4.11 6.17 26.07
N SER A 645 -5.07 5.47 25.47
CA SER A 645 -5.13 5.25 24.03
C SER A 645 -6.00 6.35 23.41
N VAL A 646 -5.48 7.03 22.43
CA VAL A 646 -6.14 8.14 21.73
C VAL A 646 -6.56 7.68 20.34
N ASP A 647 -7.82 7.92 19.96
CA ASP A 647 -8.31 7.66 18.61
C ASP A 647 -8.00 8.85 17.69
N TRP A 648 -6.78 8.88 17.17
CA TRP A 648 -6.29 9.91 16.25
C TRP A 648 -7.03 9.97 14.91
N LYS A 649 -7.92 9.00 14.63
CA LYS A 649 -8.69 8.94 13.37
C LYS A 649 -9.91 9.85 13.38
N ARG A 650 -10.33 10.30 14.55
CA ARG A 650 -11.44 11.26 14.69
C ARG A 650 -10.92 12.67 14.59
N PHE A 651 -11.59 13.50 13.79
CA PHE A 651 -11.30 14.93 13.67
C PHE A 651 -11.82 15.66 14.92
N GLN A 652 -11.06 15.55 16.01
CA GLN A 652 -11.25 16.26 17.27
C GLN A 652 -9.90 16.73 17.78
N THR A 653 -9.90 17.65 18.73
CA THR A 653 -8.66 18.11 19.36
C THR A 653 -8.11 17.03 20.28
N ASN A 654 -7.15 16.25 19.75
CA ASN A 654 -6.44 15.20 20.48
C ASN A 654 -5.06 15.70 20.91
N PHE A 655 -4.61 15.23 22.09
CA PHE A 655 -3.35 15.69 22.69
C PHE A 655 -2.51 14.51 23.16
N PHE A 656 -1.21 14.61 23.00
CA PHE A 656 -0.27 13.60 23.51
C PHE A 656 -0.17 13.63 25.04
N VAL A 657 -0.14 14.84 25.60
CA VAL A 657 -0.04 15.09 27.03
C VAL A 657 -1.26 15.88 27.49
N VAL A 658 -1.88 15.44 28.57
CA VAL A 658 -3.01 16.14 29.19
C VAL A 658 -2.69 16.37 30.66
N PHE A 659 -2.78 17.61 31.08
CA PHE A 659 -2.63 18.06 32.44
C PHE A 659 -3.99 18.08 33.18
N PRO A 660 -4.01 17.93 34.49
CA PRO A 660 -5.20 18.21 35.30
C PRO A 660 -5.51 19.71 35.27
N ALA A 661 -6.77 20.07 35.53
CA ALA A 661 -7.14 21.43 35.79
C ALA A 661 -6.51 21.92 37.10
N GLY A 662 -6.18 23.20 37.15
CA GLY A 662 -5.53 23.86 38.29
C GLY A 662 -4.03 24.10 38.13
N VAL A 663 -3.41 23.73 36.97
CA VAL A 663 -1.96 23.83 36.75
C VAL A 663 -1.58 24.84 35.66
N LEU A 664 -2.24 24.79 34.53
CA LEU A 664 -1.83 25.53 33.32
C LEU A 664 -2.70 26.77 33.01
N GLU A 665 -3.68 27.09 33.85
CA GLU A 665 -4.63 28.19 33.62
C GLU A 665 -3.97 29.57 33.58
N ALA A 666 -2.84 29.73 34.28
CA ALA A 666 -2.07 30.96 34.26
C ALA A 666 -1.05 31.05 33.12
N ALA A 667 -0.83 29.95 32.39
CA ALA A 667 0.08 29.97 31.26
C ALA A 667 -0.55 30.70 30.05
N PRO A 668 0.25 31.35 29.21
CA PRO A 668 -0.21 31.87 27.92
C PRO A 668 -0.87 30.75 27.11
N THR A 669 -2.15 30.93 26.80
CA THR A 669 -3.02 29.91 26.24
C THR A 669 -3.80 30.48 25.06
N PHE A 670 -3.85 29.71 23.97
CA PHE A 670 -4.85 29.97 22.91
C PHE A 670 -5.90 28.85 22.92
N HIS A 671 -7.09 29.20 22.44
CA HIS A 671 -8.20 28.26 22.44
C HIS A 671 -8.51 27.79 21.03
N VAL A 672 -8.92 26.53 20.92
CA VAL A 672 -9.47 25.96 19.70
C VAL A 672 -10.93 25.62 19.96
N LEU A 673 -11.79 26.03 19.05
CA LEU A 673 -13.21 25.70 19.04
C LEU A 673 -13.51 24.86 17.80
N VAL A 674 -14.22 23.76 18.02
CA VAL A 674 -14.60 22.83 16.96
C VAL A 674 -16.11 22.90 16.75
N SER A 675 -16.51 23.08 15.50
CA SER A 675 -17.90 23.20 15.08
C SER A 675 -18.20 22.29 13.88
N ARG A 676 -19.44 22.27 13.46
CA ARG A 676 -19.90 21.49 12.32
C ARG A 676 -20.82 22.30 11.42
N ALA A 677 -20.44 22.43 10.15
CA ALA A 677 -21.30 22.94 9.08
C ALA A 677 -21.80 21.79 8.21
N LYS A 678 -23.07 21.86 7.80
CA LYS A 678 -23.70 20.82 6.96
C LYS A 678 -23.42 21.03 5.47
N THR A 679 -23.30 22.27 5.04
CA THR A 679 -23.08 22.65 3.65
C THR A 679 -21.86 23.56 3.49
N PRO A 680 -21.23 23.61 2.31
CA PRO A 680 -20.15 24.57 2.04
C PRO A 680 -20.60 26.03 2.21
N ALA A 681 -21.86 26.37 1.92
CA ALA A 681 -22.43 27.70 2.12
C ALA A 681 -22.53 28.06 3.62
N ASP A 682 -22.91 27.09 4.48
CA ASP A 682 -22.91 27.28 5.92
C ASP A 682 -21.51 27.51 6.46
N SER A 683 -20.52 26.72 5.95
CA SER A 683 -19.10 26.90 6.31
C SER A 683 -18.59 28.30 5.96
N ALA A 684 -18.87 28.76 4.74
CA ALA A 684 -18.49 30.11 4.29
C ALA A 684 -19.19 31.21 5.14
N ARG A 685 -20.45 31.05 5.46
CA ARG A 685 -21.20 31.98 6.32
C ARG A 685 -20.55 32.09 7.70
N LEU A 686 -20.21 30.96 8.31
CA LEU A 686 -19.57 30.95 9.62
C LEU A 686 -18.18 31.59 9.57
N GLN A 687 -17.38 31.24 8.58
CA GLN A 687 -16.02 31.79 8.39
C GLN A 687 -16.05 33.31 8.23
N ASN A 688 -16.94 33.82 7.36
CA ASN A 688 -17.07 35.27 7.14
C ASN A 688 -17.52 36.00 8.40
N ALA A 689 -18.48 35.47 9.16
CA ALA A 689 -18.97 36.10 10.40
C ALA A 689 -17.88 36.12 11.49
N ILE A 690 -17.09 35.07 11.62
CA ILE A 690 -15.98 35.00 12.60
C ILE A 690 -14.89 36.00 12.24
N VAL A 691 -14.41 35.99 10.99
CA VAL A 691 -13.27 36.80 10.57
C VAL A 691 -13.59 38.28 10.55
N SER A 692 -14.81 38.66 10.16
CA SER A 692 -15.23 40.06 10.21
C SER A 692 -15.24 40.63 11.62
N LYS A 693 -15.50 39.83 12.66
CA LYS A 693 -15.55 40.25 14.06
C LYS A 693 -14.27 40.00 14.82
N PHE A 694 -13.57 38.93 14.47
CA PHE A 694 -12.31 38.47 15.09
C PHE A 694 -11.25 38.18 14.02
N PRO A 695 -10.56 39.21 13.48
CA PRO A 695 -9.60 39.02 12.34
C PRO A 695 -8.41 38.14 12.65
N ASN A 696 -8.07 37.95 13.93
CA ASN A 696 -7.00 37.05 14.37
C ASN A 696 -7.42 35.59 14.40
N VAL A 697 -8.73 35.28 14.44
CA VAL A 697 -9.21 33.89 14.52
C VAL A 697 -9.21 33.24 13.15
N SER A 698 -8.44 32.19 13.02
CA SER A 698 -8.34 31.40 11.81
C SER A 698 -9.43 30.31 11.77
N ALA A 699 -10.20 30.26 10.70
CA ALA A 699 -11.25 29.28 10.50
C ALA A 699 -10.87 28.27 9.40
N LEU A 700 -10.61 27.03 9.77
CA LEU A 700 -10.26 25.94 8.87
C LEU A 700 -11.46 25.04 8.59
N ASP A 701 -11.82 24.91 7.31
CA ASP A 701 -12.82 23.93 6.85
C ASP A 701 -12.13 22.63 6.39
N LEU A 702 -12.30 21.59 7.16
CA LEU A 702 -11.75 20.27 6.84
C LEU A 702 -12.54 19.51 5.76
N ALA A 703 -13.73 19.98 5.34
CA ALA A 703 -14.51 19.31 4.32
C ALA A 703 -13.74 19.23 2.99
N ALA A 704 -13.07 20.32 2.58
CA ALA A 704 -12.21 20.35 1.40
C ALA A 704 -10.99 19.41 1.55
N VAL A 705 -10.42 19.35 2.76
CA VAL A 705 -9.32 18.43 3.11
C VAL A 705 -9.77 16.98 2.94
N ILE A 706 -10.91 16.63 3.55
CA ILE A 706 -11.47 15.28 3.49
C ILE A 706 -11.77 14.88 2.04
N GLN A 707 -12.36 15.76 1.24
CA GLN A 707 -12.62 15.50 -0.19
C GLN A 707 -11.35 15.27 -0.99
N THR A 708 -10.30 16.04 -0.73
CA THR A 708 -9.01 15.85 -1.42
C THR A 708 -8.37 14.52 -1.02
N VAL A 709 -8.35 14.20 0.27
CA VAL A 709 -7.87 12.90 0.76
C VAL A 709 -8.68 11.76 0.15
N ASP A 710 -10.01 11.88 0.11
CA ASP A 710 -10.90 10.86 -0.46
C ASP A 710 -10.65 10.66 -1.98
N SER A 711 -10.39 11.74 -2.71
CA SER A 711 -10.01 11.68 -4.12
C SER A 711 -8.67 10.96 -4.33
N ILE A 712 -7.66 11.25 -3.51
CA ILE A 712 -6.37 10.56 -3.52
C ILE A 712 -6.56 9.06 -3.27
N LEU A 713 -7.30 8.74 -2.20
CA LEU A 713 -7.54 7.35 -1.80
C LEU A 713 -8.33 6.57 -2.84
N SER A 714 -9.31 7.19 -3.49
CA SER A 714 -10.10 6.55 -4.55
C SER A 714 -9.24 6.15 -5.74
N LYS A 715 -8.21 6.92 -6.08
CA LYS A 715 -7.29 6.63 -7.19
C LYS A 715 -6.22 5.61 -6.80
N VAL A 716 -5.70 5.65 -5.57
CA VAL A 716 -4.87 4.56 -5.02
C VAL A 716 -5.67 3.26 -5.05
N ALA A 717 -6.94 3.30 -4.63
CA ALA A 717 -7.84 2.15 -4.71
C ALA A 717 -8.03 1.63 -6.15
N LEU A 718 -8.06 2.52 -7.14
CA LEU A 718 -8.15 2.14 -8.55
C LEU A 718 -6.90 1.37 -9.00
N VAL A 719 -5.70 1.85 -8.67
CA VAL A 719 -4.43 1.14 -8.98
C VAL A 719 -4.42 -0.24 -8.35
N ILE A 720 -4.77 -0.33 -7.06
CA ILE A 720 -4.88 -1.61 -6.34
C ILE A 720 -5.92 -2.52 -7.01
N ARG A 721 -7.06 -1.99 -7.47
CA ARG A 721 -8.12 -2.75 -8.15
C ARG A 721 -7.63 -3.32 -9.48
N VAL A 722 -6.97 -2.51 -10.29
CA VAL A 722 -6.41 -2.94 -11.58
C VAL A 722 -5.36 -4.03 -11.37
N MET A 723 -4.46 -3.86 -10.40
CA MET A 723 -3.44 -4.88 -10.07
C MET A 723 -4.08 -6.18 -9.56
N SER A 724 -5.08 -6.09 -8.69
CA SER A 724 -5.80 -7.28 -8.19
C SER A 724 -6.51 -8.04 -9.33
N LEU A 725 -6.95 -7.35 -10.38
CA LEU A 725 -7.57 -7.99 -11.55
C LEU A 725 -6.61 -8.97 -12.26
N PHE A 726 -5.31 -8.65 -12.32
CA PHE A 726 -4.31 -9.56 -12.88
C PHE A 726 -4.18 -10.84 -12.05
N THR A 727 -4.21 -10.73 -10.73
CA THR A 727 -4.17 -11.91 -9.86
C THR A 727 -5.42 -12.77 -10.02
N VAL A 728 -6.59 -12.12 -10.14
CA VAL A 728 -7.86 -12.82 -10.43
C VAL A 728 -7.77 -13.53 -11.78
N ALA A 729 -7.30 -12.86 -12.82
CA ALA A 729 -7.13 -13.46 -14.15
C ALA A 729 -6.15 -14.65 -14.11
N ALA A 730 -5.02 -14.50 -13.43
CA ALA A 730 -4.06 -15.60 -13.23
C ALA A 730 -4.72 -16.80 -12.52
N GLY A 731 -5.44 -16.55 -11.44
CA GLY A 731 -6.16 -17.59 -10.70
C GLY A 731 -7.21 -18.32 -11.54
N LEU A 732 -7.99 -17.60 -12.35
CA LEU A 732 -8.96 -18.19 -13.27
C LEU A 732 -8.30 -19.09 -14.33
N ILE A 733 -7.18 -18.65 -14.87
CA ILE A 733 -6.41 -19.43 -15.85
C ILE A 733 -5.86 -20.70 -15.22
N VAL A 734 -5.37 -20.62 -13.96
CA VAL A 734 -4.88 -21.78 -13.21
C VAL A 734 -6.00 -22.80 -12.98
N VAL A 735 -7.17 -22.34 -12.53
CA VAL A 735 -8.36 -23.18 -12.33
C VAL A 735 -8.77 -23.85 -13.65
N ALA A 736 -8.89 -23.08 -14.73
CA ALA A 736 -9.25 -23.60 -16.05
C ALA A 736 -8.23 -24.63 -16.54
N SER A 737 -6.93 -24.33 -16.36
CA SER A 737 -5.83 -25.23 -16.76
C SER A 737 -5.82 -26.54 -15.99
N ALA A 738 -6.03 -26.47 -14.65
CA ALA A 738 -6.08 -27.64 -13.78
C ALA A 738 -7.23 -28.58 -14.16
N ILE A 739 -8.42 -28.03 -14.41
CA ILE A 739 -9.62 -28.80 -14.80
C ILE A 739 -9.44 -29.37 -16.21
N TRP A 740 -8.97 -28.56 -17.18
CA TRP A 740 -8.72 -29.02 -18.54
C TRP A 740 -7.71 -30.16 -18.61
N SER A 741 -6.75 -30.16 -17.71
CA SER A 741 -5.78 -31.24 -17.55
C SER A 741 -6.40 -32.61 -17.30
N GLY A 742 -7.57 -32.66 -16.61
CA GLY A 742 -8.29 -33.90 -16.29
C GLY A 742 -9.22 -34.43 -17.39
N ARG A 743 -9.47 -33.64 -18.47
CA ARG A 743 -10.52 -33.92 -19.46
C ARG A 743 -10.43 -35.31 -20.12
N TYR A 744 -9.26 -35.75 -20.50
CA TYR A 744 -9.10 -37.04 -21.23
C TYR A 744 -9.50 -38.23 -20.39
N GLN A 745 -9.06 -38.29 -19.15
CA GLN A 745 -9.45 -39.37 -18.23
C GLN A 745 -10.97 -39.39 -18.02
N ARG A 746 -11.59 -38.22 -18.01
CA ARG A 746 -13.04 -38.09 -17.89
C ARG A 746 -13.80 -38.54 -19.12
N VAL A 747 -13.22 -38.38 -20.31
CA VAL A 747 -13.81 -38.90 -21.55
C VAL A 747 -13.89 -40.39 -21.49
N GLU A 748 -12.81 -41.08 -21.14
CA GLU A 748 -12.77 -42.55 -21.02
C GLU A 748 -13.76 -43.06 -19.99
N GLU A 749 -13.78 -42.50 -18.77
CA GLU A 749 -14.73 -42.83 -17.73
C GLU A 749 -16.20 -42.66 -18.16
N SER A 750 -16.49 -41.56 -18.84
CA SER A 750 -17.84 -41.24 -19.33
C SER A 750 -18.29 -42.19 -20.45
N VAL A 751 -17.39 -42.58 -21.35
CA VAL A 751 -17.67 -43.54 -22.39
C VAL A 751 -18.00 -44.90 -21.79
N LEU A 752 -17.22 -45.38 -20.81
CA LEU A 752 -17.49 -46.62 -20.08
C LEU A 752 -18.85 -46.58 -19.36
N LEU A 753 -19.19 -45.50 -18.70
CA LEU A 753 -20.48 -45.34 -18.07
C LEU A 753 -21.64 -45.36 -19.09
N ARG A 754 -21.44 -44.78 -20.27
CA ARG A 754 -22.45 -44.79 -21.35
C ARG A 754 -22.63 -46.17 -21.98
N THR A 755 -21.58 -46.92 -22.14
CA THR A 755 -21.69 -48.34 -22.61
C THR A 755 -22.43 -49.20 -21.62
N LEU A 756 -22.38 -48.86 -20.32
CA LEU A 756 -23.14 -49.50 -19.25
C LEU A 756 -24.58 -48.96 -19.08
N GLY A 757 -25.03 -48.05 -19.98
CA GLY A 757 -26.40 -47.55 -20.02
C GLY A 757 -26.63 -46.21 -19.28
N ALA A 758 -25.59 -45.49 -18.79
CA ALA A 758 -25.80 -44.23 -18.13
C ALA A 758 -26.28 -43.13 -19.10
N SER A 759 -27.35 -42.44 -18.71
CA SER A 759 -27.87 -41.29 -19.45
C SER A 759 -26.93 -40.07 -19.40
N ARG A 760 -27.04 -39.21 -20.40
CA ARG A 760 -26.28 -37.92 -20.40
C ARG A 760 -26.52 -37.10 -19.13
N ARG A 761 -27.78 -37.08 -18.63
CA ARG A 761 -28.13 -36.35 -17.40
C ARG A 761 -27.40 -36.92 -16.17
N GLN A 762 -27.28 -38.22 -16.06
CA GLN A 762 -26.54 -38.87 -14.97
C GLN A 762 -25.03 -38.54 -15.04
N ILE A 763 -24.41 -38.51 -16.22
CA ILE A 763 -23.02 -38.14 -16.37
C ILE A 763 -22.79 -36.67 -15.90
N TRP A 764 -23.67 -35.75 -16.30
CA TRP A 764 -23.63 -34.37 -15.84
C TRP A 764 -23.79 -34.24 -14.32
N GLN A 765 -24.66 -35.00 -13.72
CA GLN A 765 -24.83 -35.04 -12.27
C GLN A 765 -23.59 -35.60 -11.56
N ILE A 766 -22.97 -36.65 -12.07
CA ILE A 766 -21.74 -37.26 -11.55
C ILE A 766 -20.61 -36.24 -11.56
N LEU A 767 -20.37 -35.62 -12.70
CA LEU A 767 -19.32 -34.60 -12.87
C LEU A 767 -19.60 -33.35 -12.01
N GLY A 768 -20.88 -32.93 -11.98
CA GLY A 768 -21.29 -31.80 -11.14
C GLY A 768 -21.05 -32.00 -9.66
N ALA A 769 -21.42 -33.19 -9.14
CA ALA A 769 -21.19 -33.57 -7.74
C ALA A 769 -19.70 -33.59 -7.40
N GLU A 770 -18.89 -34.15 -8.28
CA GLU A 770 -17.44 -34.21 -8.10
C GLU A 770 -16.79 -32.82 -8.07
N TYR A 771 -17.08 -31.96 -9.08
CA TYR A 771 -16.53 -30.60 -9.14
C TYR A 771 -17.05 -29.72 -8.02
N PHE A 772 -18.29 -29.95 -7.57
CA PHE A 772 -18.86 -29.25 -6.41
C PHE A 772 -18.08 -29.58 -5.14
N LEU A 773 -17.85 -30.86 -4.85
CA LEU A 773 -17.15 -31.25 -3.63
C LEU A 773 -15.69 -30.80 -3.63
N LEU A 774 -15.00 -30.95 -4.78
CA LEU A 774 -13.63 -30.45 -4.96
C LEU A 774 -13.55 -28.93 -4.79
N GLY A 775 -14.43 -28.19 -5.45
CA GLY A 775 -14.49 -26.74 -5.38
C GLY A 775 -14.85 -26.25 -3.99
N PHE A 776 -15.84 -26.86 -3.34
CA PHE A 776 -16.29 -26.49 -2.00
C PHE A 776 -15.20 -26.70 -0.94
N LEU A 777 -14.57 -27.89 -0.90
CA LEU A 777 -13.51 -28.16 0.07
C LEU A 777 -12.26 -27.31 -0.17
N ALA A 778 -11.85 -27.16 -1.43
CA ALA A 778 -10.71 -26.33 -1.78
C ALA A 778 -10.94 -24.85 -1.43
N SER A 779 -12.15 -24.32 -1.74
CA SER A 779 -12.49 -22.93 -1.45
C SER A 779 -12.72 -22.68 0.04
N LEU A 780 -13.34 -23.60 0.76
CA LEU A 780 -13.55 -23.48 2.21
C LEU A 780 -12.21 -23.47 2.97
N THR A 781 -11.32 -24.40 2.66
CA THR A 781 -9.97 -24.46 3.22
C THR A 781 -9.18 -23.20 2.84
N GLY A 782 -9.24 -22.80 1.56
CA GLY A 782 -8.59 -21.59 1.05
C GLY A 782 -9.08 -20.32 1.74
N THR A 783 -10.38 -20.21 2.00
CA THR A 783 -10.98 -19.09 2.75
C THR A 783 -10.50 -19.06 4.19
N GLY A 784 -10.48 -20.21 4.90
CA GLY A 784 -9.96 -20.28 6.27
C GLY A 784 -8.50 -19.84 6.36
N LEU A 785 -7.65 -20.35 5.47
CA LEU A 785 -6.24 -19.94 5.39
C LEU A 785 -6.08 -18.46 5.00
N ALA A 786 -6.92 -17.94 4.11
CA ALA A 786 -6.86 -16.52 3.70
C ALA A 786 -7.24 -15.57 4.85
N VAL A 787 -8.20 -15.94 5.69
CA VAL A 787 -8.54 -15.19 6.91
C VAL A 787 -7.34 -15.16 7.87
N ALA A 788 -6.71 -16.31 8.12
CA ALA A 788 -5.55 -16.41 9.00
C ALA A 788 -4.35 -15.60 8.45
N ALA A 789 -4.05 -15.72 7.16
CA ALA A 789 -2.98 -14.97 6.51
C ALA A 789 -3.25 -13.47 6.48
N SER A 790 -4.48 -13.04 6.19
CA SER A 790 -4.86 -11.63 6.18
C SER A 790 -4.82 -11.02 7.58
N TRP A 791 -5.20 -11.79 8.61
CA TRP A 791 -5.04 -11.39 10.01
C TRP A 791 -3.56 -11.18 10.35
N ALA A 792 -2.71 -12.13 9.99
CA ALA A 792 -1.28 -12.02 10.24
C ALA A 792 -0.65 -10.82 9.50
N LEU A 793 -0.99 -10.62 8.23
CA LEU A 793 -0.54 -9.46 7.45
C LEU A 793 -1.04 -8.13 8.06
N ALA A 794 -2.32 -8.05 8.44
CA ALA A 794 -2.88 -6.87 9.06
C ALA A 794 -2.15 -6.52 10.37
N THR A 795 -1.93 -7.51 11.24
CA THR A 795 -1.38 -7.30 12.58
C THR A 795 0.14 -7.07 12.56
N PHE A 796 0.90 -7.91 11.85
CA PHE A 796 2.37 -7.91 11.92
C PHE A 796 3.05 -7.06 10.85
N VAL A 797 2.44 -6.94 9.66
CA VAL A 797 3.06 -6.19 8.54
C VAL A 797 2.50 -4.77 8.45
N PHE A 798 1.16 -4.64 8.44
CA PHE A 798 0.51 -3.33 8.29
C PHE A 798 0.18 -2.65 9.62
N LYS A 799 0.29 -3.35 10.75
CA LYS A 799 -0.03 -2.85 12.11
C LYS A 799 -1.45 -2.26 12.21
N LEU A 800 -2.42 -2.95 11.59
CA LEU A 800 -3.82 -2.54 11.51
C LEU A 800 -4.74 -3.47 12.29
N SER A 801 -5.86 -2.94 12.80
CA SER A 801 -6.92 -3.76 13.38
C SER A 801 -7.62 -4.57 12.29
N TYR A 802 -7.78 -5.88 12.51
CA TYR A 802 -8.44 -6.81 11.60
C TYR A 802 -9.86 -7.10 12.07
N ALA A 803 -10.84 -6.75 11.25
CA ALA A 803 -12.25 -7.06 11.47
C ALA A 803 -12.87 -7.59 10.16
N PRO A 804 -12.77 -8.90 9.88
CA PRO A 804 -13.35 -9.48 8.67
C PRO A 804 -14.88 -9.49 8.76
N THR A 805 -15.53 -9.12 7.67
CA THR A 805 -16.98 -9.28 7.50
C THR A 805 -17.28 -10.66 6.94
N LEU A 806 -18.30 -11.35 7.44
CA LEU A 806 -18.67 -12.71 7.02
C LEU A 806 -19.17 -12.78 5.57
N LEU A 807 -19.89 -11.74 5.11
CA LEU A 807 -20.50 -11.74 3.79
C LEU A 807 -19.50 -11.90 2.63
N PRO A 808 -18.38 -11.17 2.56
CA PRO A 808 -17.36 -11.41 1.52
C PRO A 808 -16.76 -12.81 1.55
N LEU A 809 -16.62 -13.44 2.72
CA LEU A 809 -16.09 -14.79 2.86
C LEU A 809 -17.05 -15.83 2.25
N LEU A 810 -18.34 -15.69 2.55
CA LEU A 810 -19.38 -16.55 1.98
C LEU A 810 -19.48 -16.37 0.46
N ILE A 811 -19.45 -15.13 -0.03
CA ILE A 811 -19.49 -14.84 -1.46
C ILE A 811 -18.25 -15.43 -2.15
N ALA A 812 -17.06 -15.28 -1.57
CA ALA A 812 -15.83 -15.83 -2.15
C ALA A 812 -15.86 -17.36 -2.22
N THR A 813 -16.28 -18.03 -1.15
CA THR A 813 -16.42 -19.51 -1.12
C THR A 813 -17.45 -19.97 -2.13
N ALA A 814 -18.62 -19.35 -2.17
CA ALA A 814 -19.68 -19.69 -3.12
C ALA A 814 -19.26 -19.42 -4.57
N SER A 815 -18.64 -18.28 -4.85
CA SER A 815 -18.19 -17.91 -6.22
C SER A 815 -17.09 -18.85 -6.71
N ALA A 816 -16.09 -19.18 -5.87
CA ALA A 816 -15.03 -20.12 -6.23
C ALA A 816 -15.57 -21.54 -6.49
N THR A 817 -16.50 -21.99 -5.66
CA THR A 817 -17.17 -23.29 -5.85
C THR A 817 -17.99 -23.31 -7.15
N THR A 818 -18.83 -22.29 -7.37
CA THR A 818 -19.67 -22.17 -8.57
C THR A 818 -18.81 -22.09 -9.83
N LEU A 819 -17.72 -21.30 -9.79
CA LEU A 819 -16.80 -21.15 -10.91
C LEU A 819 -16.10 -22.49 -11.23
N THR A 820 -15.69 -23.25 -10.22
CA THR A 820 -15.09 -24.58 -10.38
C THR A 820 -16.07 -25.54 -11.06
N VAL A 821 -17.32 -25.57 -10.61
CA VAL A 821 -18.38 -26.39 -11.21
C VAL A 821 -18.63 -25.94 -12.66
N LEU A 822 -18.77 -24.64 -12.91
CA LEU A 822 -19.07 -24.08 -14.22
C LEU A 822 -17.95 -24.36 -15.24
N ILE A 823 -16.69 -24.11 -14.86
CA ILE A 823 -15.53 -24.42 -15.71
C ILE A 823 -15.42 -25.94 -15.92
N GLY A 824 -15.62 -26.73 -14.87
CA GLY A 824 -15.62 -28.18 -14.93
C GLY A 824 -16.66 -28.74 -15.91
N LEU A 825 -17.88 -28.26 -15.82
CA LEU A 825 -18.96 -28.65 -16.72
C LEU A 825 -18.74 -28.14 -18.15
N LEU A 826 -18.30 -26.89 -18.35
CA LEU A 826 -18.02 -26.33 -19.68
C LEU A 826 -16.91 -27.12 -20.41
N THR A 827 -15.82 -27.45 -19.68
CA THR A 827 -14.72 -28.25 -20.27
C THR A 827 -15.14 -29.69 -20.56
N SER A 828 -16.15 -30.19 -19.86
CA SER A 828 -16.71 -31.54 -20.04
C SER A 828 -17.81 -31.64 -21.10
N ARG A 829 -18.26 -30.53 -21.71
CA ARG A 829 -19.30 -30.55 -22.74
C ARG A 829 -19.00 -31.48 -23.91
N GLY A 830 -17.73 -31.50 -24.38
CA GLY A 830 -17.28 -32.41 -25.42
C GLY A 830 -17.17 -33.89 -25.00
N VAL A 831 -17.17 -34.16 -23.69
CA VAL A 831 -17.07 -35.52 -23.13
C VAL A 831 -18.37 -36.29 -23.30
N SER A 832 -19.52 -35.64 -23.11
CA SER A 832 -20.84 -36.26 -23.18
C SER A 832 -21.40 -36.37 -24.60
N SER A 833 -20.79 -35.72 -25.60
CA SER A 833 -21.30 -35.68 -26.98
C SER A 833 -20.58 -36.67 -27.94
N GLN A 834 -19.39 -37.18 -27.61
CA GLN A 834 -18.66 -38.11 -28.47
C GLN A 834 -19.34 -39.50 -28.52
N PRO A 835 -19.48 -40.06 -29.70
CA PRO A 835 -20.03 -41.40 -29.87
C PRO A 835 -19.09 -42.46 -29.18
N PRO A 836 -19.61 -43.36 -28.35
CA PRO A 836 -18.80 -44.38 -27.66
C PRO A 836 -17.95 -45.22 -28.61
N LEU A 837 -18.49 -45.55 -29.79
CA LEU A 837 -17.80 -46.35 -30.83
C LEU A 837 -16.54 -45.69 -31.44
N GLU A 838 -16.56 -44.36 -31.58
CA GLU A 838 -15.38 -43.63 -32.13
C GLU A 838 -14.23 -43.58 -31.15
N VAL A 839 -14.55 -43.38 -29.85
CA VAL A 839 -13.52 -43.35 -28.78
C VAL A 839 -12.93 -44.73 -28.59
N LEU A 840 -13.75 -45.79 -28.53
CA LEU A 840 -13.27 -47.18 -28.42
C LEU A 840 -12.45 -47.61 -29.63
N ARG A 841 -12.80 -47.20 -30.86
CA ARG A 841 -11.99 -47.45 -32.08
C ARG A 841 -10.67 -46.72 -32.08
N ALA A 842 -10.62 -45.46 -31.54
CA ALA A 842 -9.39 -44.69 -31.41
C ALA A 842 -8.41 -45.25 -30.35
N GLU A 843 -8.90 -46.07 -29.42
CA GLU A 843 -8.08 -46.80 -28.41
C GLU A 843 -7.50 -48.11 -29.00
N VAL A 844 -8.23 -48.77 -29.87
CA VAL A 844 -7.84 -50.11 -30.44
C VAL A 844 -6.96 -49.94 -31.69
N GLY A 845 -6.99 -48.82 -32.42
CA GLY A 845 -6.10 -48.45 -33.54
C GLY A 845 -5.00 -47.46 -33.06
#